data_6623e29cc1209dfb6854e2df711c0eb3
#
_entry.id   6623e29cc1209dfb6854e2df711c0eb3
#
_cell.length_a   1.000
_cell.length_b   1.000
_cell.length_c   1.000
_cell.angle_alpha   90.00
_cell.angle_beta   90.00
_cell.angle_gamma   90.00
#
_symmetry.space_group_name_H-M   'P 1'
#
loop_
_entity.id
_entity.type
_entity.pdbx_description
1 polymer ?
#
loop_
_entity_poly.entity_id
_entity_poly.type
_entity_poly.pdbx_seq_one_letter_code
_entity_poly.pdbx_strand_id
1 'polypeptide(L)'
;MKLKEIHIKGFRGIKDQTINNIENALVLIGKNNAGKSAFLTAIRTFFGDYTPQDKDIYKGSNDFEIDAVLECDDDYISEFFLDSKIGFTKVPSNSPEYKELITGTSFESVKYTEFKEMRNKVIEDQLLDDVNTRETYLPLWIKAIHRRLDISNGLIRASLIYKRGGYKVEYSHNKEIVNFLPSVAFIDDSRNFSDEEVGKTKTITASVFNNILKSELFSNAEFNCDDCNSTDCESKCIVKLETKKPTELSIEELQKLINFKTKNTSMKFTSSISDRFAKNYQSGFKVNIKATSNIDKSFSIITKLYDPALDSEVELSNVGAGVCSVYILSLLQTYQAISAKHTIFIIEEPELYLHPQLQKSMAKTLSEISDNNQVIFTSHSPIMLREFSTNDIRKVKLDESNYCSIVTETTIDDVLNEIGYSSQDILNTDFVFFVEGPDDKKILEFVLKKYYDVELERIAVIDTKSCNNLNFYASLRFLDKTTIGDDFAIIRDADTKSKEMVERNLSNQLKSNINDKFAAKAISLLYITKYSSIEGFLFSPELLVSHDLYNKVEDVYEDLHKKLTDKKQKFINYFEDQNKGDTNRIDLFKSDYDSKIVDVKGNLDWIKTYIKGHDYFNPTKSKCISYEKYVDELPEEAFEDLLEFLNNLPYFNDKKL
;
A
#
# COMPACT_ATOMS: atom_id res chain seq x y z
N MET A 1 -8.51 -10.17 -4.33
CA MET A 1 -8.54 -11.30 -3.35
C MET A 1 -7.37 -11.15 -2.39
N LYS A 2 -7.57 -11.34 -1.06
CA LYS A 2 -6.55 -11.18 -0.01
C LYS A 2 -6.58 -12.35 0.97
N LEU A 3 -5.43 -12.76 1.50
CA LEU A 3 -5.31 -13.77 2.56
C LEU A 3 -5.66 -13.15 3.92
N LYS A 4 -6.66 -13.67 4.62
CA LYS A 4 -7.09 -13.19 5.96
C LYS A 4 -6.64 -14.10 7.09
N GLU A 5 -6.55 -15.39 6.81
CA GLU A 5 -6.11 -16.39 7.77
C GLU A 5 -5.42 -17.53 7.03
N ILE A 6 -4.40 -18.10 7.66
CA ILE A 6 -3.75 -19.32 7.19
C ILE A 6 -3.44 -20.24 8.37
N HIS A 7 -3.87 -21.49 8.27
CA HIS A 7 -3.54 -22.57 9.18
C HIS A 7 -2.63 -23.55 8.48
N ILE A 8 -1.49 -23.84 9.08
CA ILE A 8 -0.43 -24.66 8.51
C ILE A 8 -0.16 -25.82 9.46
N LYS A 9 -0.34 -27.05 8.96
CA LYS A 9 -0.14 -28.28 9.72
C LYS A 9 0.83 -29.21 9.00
N GLY A 10 1.87 -29.63 9.69
CA GLY A 10 2.80 -30.63 9.21
C GLY A 10 3.78 -30.18 8.10
N PHE A 11 4.09 -28.88 8.00
CA PHE A 11 4.95 -28.32 6.96
C PHE A 11 6.32 -27.89 7.49
N ARG A 12 7.41 -28.46 6.98
CA ARG A 12 8.81 -28.19 7.39
C ARG A 12 8.99 -28.22 8.92
N GLY A 13 9.37 -27.08 9.54
CA GLY A 13 9.47 -26.91 10.99
C GLY A 13 8.13 -26.54 11.67
N ILE A 14 7.06 -26.41 10.94
CA ILE A 14 5.75 -26.00 11.47
C ILE A 14 4.89 -27.26 11.74
N LYS A 15 4.64 -27.54 13.00
CA LYS A 15 3.82 -28.71 13.40
C LYS A 15 2.33 -28.42 13.24
N ASP A 16 1.87 -27.31 13.84
CA ASP A 16 0.48 -26.87 13.80
C ASP A 16 0.44 -25.41 14.24
N GLN A 17 0.20 -24.48 13.30
CA GLN A 17 0.18 -23.03 13.57
C GLN A 17 -0.84 -22.31 12.71
N THR A 18 -1.46 -21.29 13.29
CA THR A 18 -2.41 -20.42 12.60
C THR A 18 -1.96 -18.97 12.68
N ILE A 19 -2.06 -18.25 11.58
CA ILE A 19 -1.91 -16.79 11.52
C ILE A 19 -3.28 -16.22 11.16
N ASN A 20 -3.87 -15.49 12.09
CA ASN A 20 -5.17 -14.85 11.95
C ASN A 20 -5.03 -13.35 11.73
N ASN A 21 -6.13 -12.71 11.34
CA ASN A 21 -6.23 -11.26 11.22
C ASN A 21 -5.13 -10.66 10.34
N ILE A 22 -4.90 -11.29 9.18
CA ILE A 22 -3.98 -10.77 8.18
C ILE A 22 -4.72 -9.67 7.41
N GLU A 23 -4.19 -8.46 7.46
CA GLU A 23 -4.74 -7.33 6.71
C GLU A 23 -3.98 -7.13 5.38
N ASN A 24 -3.71 -5.91 5.00
CA ASN A 24 -2.99 -5.60 3.76
C ASN A 24 -1.49 -5.94 3.83
N ALA A 25 -0.95 -6.01 5.04
CA ALA A 25 0.45 -6.40 5.27
C ALA A 25 0.56 -7.53 6.30
N LEU A 26 1.58 -8.38 6.15
CA LEU A 26 2.02 -9.34 7.14
C LEU A 26 3.55 -9.30 7.21
N VAL A 27 4.08 -8.94 8.36
CA VAL A 27 5.51 -8.85 8.59
C VAL A 27 5.95 -9.92 9.59
N LEU A 28 6.82 -10.82 9.18
CA LEU A 28 7.35 -11.88 10.04
C LEU A 28 8.73 -11.48 10.57
N ILE A 29 8.83 -11.30 11.88
CA ILE A 29 10.10 -11.02 12.57
C ILE A 29 10.54 -12.22 13.41
N GLY A 30 11.81 -12.28 13.77
CA GLY A 30 12.35 -13.34 14.62
C GLY A 30 13.78 -13.71 14.26
N LYS A 31 14.48 -14.39 15.13
CA LYS A 31 15.88 -14.76 14.94
C LYS A 31 16.11 -15.56 13.66
N ASN A 32 17.38 -15.57 13.20
CA ASN A 32 17.76 -16.43 12.08
C ASN A 32 17.47 -17.90 12.44
N ASN A 33 17.02 -18.66 11.46
CA ASN A 33 16.61 -20.06 11.60
C ASN A 33 15.36 -20.30 12.48
N ALA A 34 14.62 -19.28 12.87
CA ALA A 34 13.35 -19.44 13.60
C ALA A 34 12.22 -20.04 12.73
N GLY A 35 12.40 -20.09 11.41
CA GLY A 35 11.44 -20.66 10.49
C GLY A 35 10.59 -19.65 9.72
N LYS A 36 10.96 -18.38 9.68
CA LYS A 36 10.25 -17.33 8.91
C LYS A 36 10.02 -17.74 7.45
N SER A 37 11.07 -18.20 6.75
CA SER A 37 10.98 -18.69 5.36
C SER A 37 10.10 -19.93 5.21
N ALA A 38 9.91 -20.73 6.26
CA ALA A 38 8.97 -21.85 6.22
C ALA A 38 7.52 -21.37 6.12
N PHE A 39 7.15 -20.33 6.87
CA PHE A 39 5.83 -19.70 6.77
C PHE A 39 5.63 -19.09 5.38
N LEU A 40 6.59 -18.32 4.85
CA LEU A 40 6.49 -17.77 3.49
C LEU A 40 6.35 -18.86 2.43
N THR A 41 7.13 -19.95 2.56
CA THR A 41 7.04 -21.06 1.61
C THR A 41 5.69 -21.79 1.70
N ALA A 42 5.10 -21.94 2.89
CA ALA A 42 3.77 -22.51 3.04
C ALA A 42 2.71 -21.64 2.35
N ILE A 43 2.77 -20.31 2.51
CA ILE A 43 1.89 -19.36 1.82
C ILE A 43 2.06 -19.49 0.30
N ARG A 44 3.30 -19.49 -0.20
CA ARG A 44 3.61 -19.70 -1.63
C ARG A 44 3.06 -21.02 -2.16
N THR A 45 3.14 -22.09 -1.34
CA THR A 45 2.60 -23.41 -1.69
C THR A 45 1.09 -23.33 -1.89
N PHE A 46 0.38 -22.66 -0.97
CA PHE A 46 -1.07 -22.48 -1.08
C PHE A 46 -1.46 -21.74 -2.36
N PHE A 47 -0.74 -20.70 -2.74
CA PHE A 47 -1.01 -19.94 -3.97
C PHE A 47 -0.42 -20.57 -5.25
N GLY A 48 0.19 -21.77 -5.17
CA GLY A 48 0.71 -22.49 -6.33
C GLY A 48 2.01 -21.94 -6.92
N ASP A 49 2.67 -21.00 -6.22
CA ASP A 49 3.97 -20.45 -6.62
C ASP A 49 5.14 -21.37 -6.26
N TYR A 50 5.00 -22.19 -5.23
CA TYR A 50 5.99 -23.18 -4.82
C TYR A 50 5.45 -24.60 -4.99
N THR A 51 6.26 -25.49 -5.61
CA THR A 51 5.93 -26.91 -5.74
C THR A 51 6.60 -27.70 -4.62
N PRO A 52 5.84 -28.23 -3.64
CA PRO A 52 6.39 -28.90 -2.50
C PRO A 52 6.98 -30.27 -2.85
N GLN A 53 7.87 -30.75 -1.99
CA GLN A 53 8.53 -32.04 -2.05
C GLN A 53 8.39 -32.78 -0.72
N ASP A 54 8.73 -34.08 -0.67
CA ASP A 54 8.67 -34.87 0.56
C ASP A 54 9.51 -34.31 1.72
N LYS A 55 10.57 -33.55 1.41
CA LYS A 55 11.39 -32.84 2.41
C LYS A 55 10.66 -31.70 3.11
N ASP A 56 9.56 -31.23 2.53
CA ASP A 56 8.74 -30.16 3.10
C ASP A 56 7.70 -30.68 4.10
N ILE A 57 7.56 -32.01 4.22
CA ILE A 57 6.71 -32.64 5.24
C ILE A 57 7.43 -32.61 6.60
N TYR A 58 6.71 -32.20 7.65
CA TYR A 58 7.23 -32.20 9.01
C TYR A 58 7.73 -33.58 9.43
N LYS A 59 8.83 -33.63 10.16
CA LYS A 59 9.45 -34.89 10.62
C LYS A 59 8.47 -35.69 11.49
N GLY A 60 8.12 -36.88 11.03
CA GLY A 60 7.18 -37.78 11.71
C GLY A 60 5.76 -37.71 11.19
N SER A 61 5.45 -36.82 10.22
CA SER A 61 4.17 -36.78 9.50
C SER A 61 4.26 -37.53 8.16
N ASN A 62 3.10 -37.91 7.63
CA ASN A 62 2.97 -38.51 6.29
C ASN A 62 2.44 -37.52 5.25
N ASP A 63 1.94 -36.40 5.71
CA ASP A 63 1.34 -35.35 4.90
C ASP A 63 1.51 -33.98 5.57
N PHE A 64 1.16 -32.96 4.84
CA PHE A 64 0.87 -31.64 5.40
C PHE A 64 -0.42 -31.09 4.83
N GLU A 65 -1.05 -30.21 5.57
CA GLU A 65 -2.29 -29.50 5.21
C GLU A 65 -2.13 -28.01 5.42
N ILE A 66 -2.67 -27.25 4.48
CA ILE A 66 -2.69 -25.77 4.55
C ILE A 66 -4.13 -25.34 4.27
N ASP A 67 -4.76 -24.75 5.28
CA ASP A 67 -6.08 -24.14 5.18
C ASP A 67 -5.95 -22.63 5.10
N ALA A 68 -6.72 -21.99 4.24
CA ALA A 68 -6.73 -20.54 4.13
C ALA A 68 -8.15 -19.97 4.07
N VAL A 69 -8.30 -18.80 4.66
CA VAL A 69 -9.47 -17.93 4.50
C VAL A 69 -9.06 -16.74 3.66
N LEU A 70 -9.73 -16.55 2.53
CA LEU A 70 -9.45 -15.49 1.58
C LEU A 70 -10.63 -14.52 1.54
N GLU A 71 -10.34 -13.24 1.53
CA GLU A 71 -11.31 -12.18 1.24
C GLU A 71 -11.38 -11.94 -0.26
N CYS A 72 -12.59 -11.89 -0.80
CA CYS A 72 -12.83 -11.72 -2.24
C CYS A 72 -14.01 -10.78 -2.45
N ASP A 73 -13.80 -9.71 -3.19
CA ASP A 73 -14.83 -8.77 -3.59
C ASP A 73 -15.35 -9.05 -5.01
N ASP A 74 -16.47 -8.42 -5.34
CA ASP A 74 -17.12 -8.58 -6.64
C ASP A 74 -16.31 -7.98 -7.77
N ASP A 75 -15.52 -6.94 -7.50
CA ASP A 75 -14.65 -6.31 -8.50
C ASP A 75 -13.58 -7.30 -8.95
N TYR A 76 -12.96 -8.02 -8.00
CA TYR A 76 -12.01 -9.07 -8.31
C TYR A 76 -12.61 -10.20 -9.15
N ILE A 77 -13.81 -10.67 -8.78
CA ILE A 77 -14.52 -11.71 -9.55
C ILE A 77 -14.81 -11.22 -10.96
N SER A 78 -15.18 -9.96 -11.12
CA SER A 78 -15.53 -9.38 -12.41
C SER A 78 -14.40 -9.42 -13.45
N GLU A 79 -13.14 -9.42 -13.00
CA GLU A 79 -11.97 -9.51 -13.88
C GLU A 79 -11.91 -10.83 -14.67
N PHE A 80 -12.50 -11.90 -14.11
CA PHE A 80 -12.54 -13.22 -14.75
C PHE A 80 -13.76 -13.43 -15.66
N PHE A 81 -14.63 -12.45 -15.79
CA PHE A 81 -15.87 -12.58 -16.58
C PHE A 81 -15.59 -12.99 -18.03
N LEU A 82 -14.53 -12.49 -18.61
CA LEU A 82 -14.11 -12.74 -20.00
C LEU A 82 -13.12 -13.89 -20.15
N ASP A 83 -12.70 -14.53 -19.06
CA ASP A 83 -11.83 -15.70 -19.16
C ASP A 83 -12.63 -16.90 -19.69
N SER A 84 -12.33 -17.30 -20.94
CA SER A 84 -12.98 -18.42 -21.61
C SER A 84 -12.80 -19.76 -20.88
N LYS A 85 -11.75 -19.90 -20.04
CA LYS A 85 -11.47 -21.11 -19.27
C LYS A 85 -12.40 -21.26 -18.07
N ILE A 86 -12.98 -20.15 -17.59
CA ILE A 86 -13.88 -20.14 -16.44
C ILE A 86 -15.32 -20.23 -16.96
N GLY A 87 -15.87 -21.44 -16.96
CA GLY A 87 -17.26 -21.66 -17.37
C GLY A 87 -18.26 -20.95 -16.47
N PHE A 88 -19.40 -20.57 -17.04
CA PHE A 88 -20.45 -19.79 -16.35
C PHE A 88 -20.98 -20.51 -15.10
N THR A 89 -21.37 -21.77 -15.21
CA THR A 89 -21.84 -22.59 -14.09
C THR A 89 -21.81 -24.08 -14.46
N LYS A 90 -21.66 -24.94 -13.45
CA LYS A 90 -21.85 -26.38 -13.57
C LYS A 90 -23.27 -26.81 -13.14
N VAL A 91 -24.12 -25.86 -12.76
CA VAL A 91 -25.46 -26.12 -12.27
C VAL A 91 -26.36 -26.54 -13.45
N PRO A 92 -27.03 -27.66 -13.38
CA PRO A 92 -27.95 -28.09 -14.46
C PRO A 92 -29.10 -27.10 -14.64
N SER A 93 -29.46 -26.81 -15.89
CA SER A 93 -30.48 -25.82 -16.25
C SER A 93 -31.88 -26.10 -15.71
N ASN A 94 -32.16 -27.32 -15.33
CA ASN A 94 -33.45 -27.78 -14.77
C ASN A 94 -33.40 -27.92 -13.23
N SER A 95 -32.29 -27.61 -12.60
CA SER A 95 -32.16 -27.76 -11.14
C SER A 95 -32.85 -26.61 -10.39
N PRO A 96 -33.28 -26.86 -9.12
CA PRO A 96 -33.78 -25.80 -8.27
C PRO A 96 -32.76 -24.67 -8.07
N GLU A 97 -31.49 -25.02 -7.96
CA GLU A 97 -30.38 -24.07 -7.76
C GLU A 97 -30.25 -23.12 -8.98
N TYR A 98 -30.44 -23.61 -10.21
CA TYR A 98 -30.43 -22.73 -11.38
C TYR A 98 -31.59 -21.74 -11.36
N LYS A 99 -32.81 -22.22 -11.02
CA LYS A 99 -33.99 -21.35 -10.90
C LYS A 99 -33.77 -20.24 -9.87
N GLU A 100 -33.25 -20.59 -8.70
CA GLU A 100 -32.93 -19.62 -7.66
C GLU A 100 -31.85 -18.61 -8.11
N LEU A 101 -30.86 -19.04 -8.90
CA LEU A 101 -29.83 -18.17 -9.45
C LEU A 101 -30.41 -17.06 -10.33
N ILE A 102 -31.38 -17.38 -11.20
CA ILE A 102 -31.96 -16.46 -12.17
C ILE A 102 -33.18 -15.70 -11.62
N THR A 103 -33.77 -16.11 -10.48
CA THR A 103 -34.94 -15.44 -9.89
C THR A 103 -34.66 -13.96 -9.60
N GLY A 104 -35.55 -13.09 -10.02
CA GLY A 104 -35.43 -11.64 -9.88
C GLY A 104 -34.44 -10.99 -10.84
N THR A 105 -33.96 -11.73 -11.84
CA THR A 105 -33.09 -11.20 -12.90
C THR A 105 -33.82 -11.13 -14.23
N SER A 106 -33.30 -10.38 -15.21
CA SER A 106 -33.82 -10.36 -16.58
C SER A 106 -33.75 -11.70 -17.30
N PHE A 107 -33.12 -12.71 -16.68
CA PHE A 107 -32.93 -14.06 -17.24
C PHE A 107 -33.94 -15.10 -16.74
N GLU A 108 -34.92 -14.72 -15.94
CA GLU A 108 -35.95 -15.66 -15.46
C GLU A 108 -36.66 -16.47 -16.56
N SER A 109 -36.76 -15.86 -17.73
CA SER A 109 -37.38 -16.46 -18.92
C SER A 109 -36.38 -17.07 -19.91
N VAL A 110 -35.06 -16.90 -19.68
CA VAL A 110 -34.01 -17.31 -20.62
C VAL A 110 -33.52 -18.72 -20.29
N LYS A 111 -33.42 -19.58 -21.31
CA LYS A 111 -32.85 -20.92 -21.13
C LYS A 111 -31.34 -20.82 -20.90
N TYR A 112 -30.80 -21.73 -20.10
CA TYR A 112 -29.36 -21.79 -19.81
C TYR A 112 -28.47 -21.88 -21.06
N THR A 113 -28.91 -22.62 -22.05
CA THR A 113 -28.21 -22.74 -23.35
C THR A 113 -28.09 -21.39 -24.04
N GLU A 114 -29.16 -20.62 -24.07
CA GLU A 114 -29.20 -19.28 -24.67
C GLU A 114 -28.26 -18.32 -23.91
N PHE A 115 -28.29 -18.37 -22.59
CA PHE A 115 -27.37 -17.59 -21.78
C PHE A 115 -25.90 -17.93 -22.07
N LYS A 116 -25.56 -19.24 -22.15
CA LYS A 116 -24.20 -19.69 -22.46
C LYS A 116 -23.74 -19.24 -23.85
N GLU A 117 -24.63 -19.34 -24.84
CA GLU A 117 -24.36 -18.90 -26.21
C GLU A 117 -24.14 -17.38 -26.28
N MET A 118 -24.97 -16.60 -25.60
CA MET A 118 -24.84 -15.15 -25.53
C MET A 118 -23.52 -14.75 -24.88
N ARG A 119 -23.12 -15.37 -23.74
CA ARG A 119 -21.82 -15.10 -23.10
C ARG A 119 -20.65 -15.47 -24.01
N ASN A 120 -20.71 -16.64 -24.66
CA ASN A 120 -19.66 -17.05 -25.60
C ASN A 120 -19.54 -16.05 -26.74
N LYS A 121 -20.65 -15.55 -27.27
CA LYS A 121 -20.67 -14.52 -28.29
C LYS A 121 -20.04 -13.22 -27.84
N VAL A 122 -20.30 -12.78 -26.57
CA VAL A 122 -19.63 -11.61 -25.97
C VAL A 122 -18.12 -11.82 -25.92
N ILE A 123 -17.66 -13.03 -25.56
CA ILE A 123 -16.24 -13.38 -25.50
C ILE A 123 -15.64 -13.44 -26.92
N GLU A 124 -16.31 -14.07 -27.88
CA GLU A 124 -15.85 -14.25 -29.25
C GLU A 124 -15.82 -12.93 -30.03
N ASP A 125 -16.86 -12.12 -29.90
CA ASP A 125 -16.98 -10.84 -30.63
C ASP A 125 -16.12 -9.72 -29.96
N GLN A 126 -15.45 -10.01 -28.84
CA GLN A 126 -14.67 -9.03 -28.03
C GLN A 126 -15.46 -7.74 -27.75
N LEU A 127 -16.77 -7.85 -27.59
CA LEU A 127 -17.68 -6.75 -27.27
C LEU A 127 -17.47 -6.28 -25.81
N LEU A 128 -16.23 -5.97 -25.48
CA LEU A 128 -15.78 -5.43 -24.18
C LEU A 128 -16.40 -4.07 -23.88
N ASP A 129 -16.75 -3.31 -24.92
CA ASP A 129 -17.23 -1.94 -24.85
C ASP A 129 -18.76 -1.80 -24.90
N ASP A 130 -19.50 -2.89 -25.06
CA ASP A 130 -20.96 -2.82 -24.92
C ASP A 130 -21.33 -2.83 -23.43
N VAL A 131 -21.38 -1.62 -22.84
CA VAL A 131 -21.78 -1.34 -21.45
C VAL A 131 -23.09 -2.08 -21.12
N ASN A 132 -24.07 -2.09 -22.02
CA ASN A 132 -25.37 -2.74 -21.80
C ASN A 132 -25.22 -4.26 -21.60
N THR A 133 -24.37 -4.90 -22.40
CA THR A 133 -24.15 -6.35 -22.31
C THR A 133 -23.42 -6.70 -21.01
N ARG A 134 -22.40 -5.92 -20.62
CA ARG A 134 -21.67 -6.13 -19.37
C ARG A 134 -22.57 -5.90 -18.16
N GLU A 135 -23.31 -4.81 -18.12
CA GLU A 135 -24.24 -4.51 -17.00
C GLU A 135 -25.34 -5.56 -16.86
N THR A 136 -25.75 -6.18 -17.96
CA THR A 136 -26.78 -7.21 -17.94
C THR A 136 -26.28 -8.57 -17.44
N TYR A 137 -25.09 -9.02 -17.89
CA TYR A 137 -24.61 -10.39 -17.64
C TYR A 137 -23.69 -10.50 -16.41
N LEU A 138 -22.95 -9.45 -16.09
CA LEU A 138 -21.97 -9.46 -15.00
C LEU A 138 -22.57 -9.78 -13.62
N PRO A 139 -23.71 -9.19 -13.22
CA PRO A 139 -24.29 -9.50 -11.91
C PRO A 139 -24.68 -10.97 -11.74
N LEU A 140 -25.21 -11.59 -12.80
CA LEU A 140 -25.58 -13.00 -12.78
C LEU A 140 -24.35 -13.92 -12.73
N TRP A 141 -23.29 -13.55 -13.47
CA TRP A 141 -22.02 -14.24 -13.42
C TRP A 141 -21.40 -14.18 -12.02
N ILE A 142 -21.34 -13.03 -11.39
CA ILE A 142 -20.83 -12.84 -10.01
C ILE A 142 -21.62 -13.74 -9.05
N LYS A 143 -22.95 -13.68 -9.09
CA LYS A 143 -23.83 -14.53 -8.25
C LYS A 143 -23.57 -16.02 -8.45
N ALA A 144 -23.31 -16.46 -9.69
CA ALA A 144 -22.99 -17.87 -10.00
C ALA A 144 -21.62 -18.27 -9.42
N ILE A 145 -20.62 -17.38 -9.50
CA ILE A 145 -19.29 -17.63 -8.94
C ILE A 145 -19.33 -17.64 -7.41
N HIS A 146 -20.09 -16.75 -6.77
CA HIS A 146 -20.28 -16.79 -5.30
C HIS A 146 -20.76 -18.17 -4.82
N ARG A 147 -21.74 -18.74 -5.49
CA ARG A 147 -22.22 -20.11 -5.16
C ARG A 147 -21.17 -21.16 -5.44
N ARG A 148 -20.49 -21.06 -6.57
CA ARG A 148 -19.50 -22.03 -7.02
C ARG A 148 -18.29 -22.12 -6.11
N LEU A 149 -17.87 -20.99 -5.56
CA LEU A 149 -16.74 -20.87 -4.63
C LEU A 149 -17.16 -20.88 -3.17
N ASP A 150 -18.46 -21.07 -2.88
CA ASP A 150 -19.00 -20.99 -1.53
C ASP A 150 -18.62 -19.71 -0.77
N ILE A 151 -18.79 -18.56 -1.46
CA ILE A 151 -18.46 -17.24 -0.90
C ILE A 151 -19.55 -16.84 0.09
N SER A 152 -19.16 -16.67 1.33
CA SER A 152 -20.04 -16.20 2.40
C SER A 152 -19.46 -14.96 3.07
N ASN A 153 -20.21 -13.86 3.08
CA ASN A 153 -19.77 -12.57 3.62
C ASN A 153 -18.42 -12.07 3.03
N GLY A 154 -18.21 -12.30 1.73
CA GLY A 154 -16.96 -11.92 1.05
C GLY A 154 -15.77 -12.82 1.36
N LEU A 155 -15.97 -13.92 2.09
CA LEU A 155 -14.91 -14.85 2.49
C LEU A 155 -15.04 -16.20 1.78
N ILE A 156 -13.89 -16.74 1.39
CA ILE A 156 -13.74 -18.07 0.78
C ILE A 156 -12.83 -18.91 1.68
N ARG A 157 -13.22 -20.13 1.95
CA ARG A 157 -12.35 -21.12 2.63
C ARG A 157 -11.86 -22.15 1.63
N ALA A 158 -10.57 -22.44 1.68
CA ALA A 158 -9.96 -23.46 0.85
C ALA A 158 -8.88 -24.21 1.61
N SER A 159 -8.73 -25.49 1.33
CA SER A 159 -7.75 -26.37 1.96
C SER A 159 -6.93 -27.08 0.89
N LEU A 160 -5.62 -27.18 1.14
CA LEU A 160 -4.65 -27.82 0.28
C LEU A 160 -3.93 -28.92 1.08
N ILE A 161 -3.77 -30.09 0.48
CA ILE A 161 -3.07 -31.22 1.07
C ILE A 161 -1.97 -31.75 0.15
N TYR A 162 -0.86 -32.17 0.74
CA TYR A 162 0.21 -32.91 0.06
C TYR A 162 0.57 -34.17 0.85
N LYS A 163 0.62 -35.31 0.18
CA LYS A 163 0.94 -36.61 0.78
C LYS A 163 2.31 -37.09 0.34
N ARG A 164 3.03 -37.74 1.25
CA ARG A 164 4.37 -38.30 0.98
C ARG A 164 4.35 -39.27 -0.22
N GLY A 165 5.30 -39.11 -1.12
CA GLY A 165 5.32 -39.82 -2.38
C GLY A 165 4.32 -39.38 -3.41
N GLY A 166 3.57 -38.29 -3.13
CA GLY A 166 2.65 -37.67 -4.06
C GLY A 166 3.39 -36.85 -5.12
N TYR A 167 2.84 -36.84 -6.35
CA TYR A 167 3.40 -36.05 -7.46
C TYR A 167 2.79 -34.66 -7.56
N LYS A 168 1.69 -34.38 -6.86
CA LYS A 168 0.94 -33.12 -6.95
C LYS A 168 0.32 -32.73 -5.62
N VAL A 169 0.22 -31.45 -5.44
CA VAL A 169 -0.60 -30.81 -4.42
C VAL A 169 -2.07 -30.90 -4.84
N GLU A 170 -2.95 -31.21 -3.94
CA GLU A 170 -4.37 -31.28 -4.19
C GLU A 170 -5.13 -30.30 -3.28
N TYR A 171 -5.97 -29.46 -3.87
CA TYR A 171 -6.97 -28.74 -3.07
C TYR A 171 -8.04 -29.73 -2.63
N SER A 172 -8.09 -30.01 -1.33
CA SER A 172 -9.04 -30.97 -0.73
C SER A 172 -10.42 -30.34 -0.56
N HIS A 173 -10.48 -29.04 -0.26
CA HIS A 173 -11.69 -28.25 -0.15
C HIS A 173 -11.64 -27.07 -1.12
N ASN A 174 -12.76 -26.76 -1.76
CA ASN A 174 -12.91 -25.68 -2.76
C ASN A 174 -11.88 -25.75 -3.91
N LYS A 175 -11.83 -26.90 -4.59
CA LYS A 175 -10.81 -27.16 -5.65
C LYS A 175 -10.79 -26.15 -6.77
N GLU A 176 -11.90 -25.48 -7.04
CA GLU A 176 -12.02 -24.53 -8.13
C GLU A 176 -11.37 -23.17 -7.83
N ILE A 177 -11.00 -22.92 -6.59
CA ILE A 177 -10.29 -21.70 -6.16
C ILE A 177 -9.01 -21.47 -6.96
N VAL A 178 -8.37 -22.56 -7.43
CA VAL A 178 -7.11 -22.50 -8.22
C VAL A 178 -7.22 -21.61 -9.46
N ASN A 179 -8.42 -21.49 -10.03
CA ASN A 179 -8.66 -20.67 -11.23
C ASN A 179 -8.80 -19.18 -10.90
N PHE A 180 -8.93 -18.84 -9.64
CA PHE A 180 -9.18 -17.47 -9.15
C PHE A 180 -8.07 -16.97 -8.23
N LEU A 181 -7.04 -17.77 -7.94
CA LEU A 181 -5.97 -17.31 -7.07
C LEU A 181 -5.25 -16.10 -7.68
N PRO A 182 -4.91 -15.10 -6.85
CA PRO A 182 -4.13 -13.95 -7.30
C PRO A 182 -2.72 -14.36 -7.72
N SER A 183 -2.10 -13.54 -8.52
CA SER A 183 -0.69 -13.72 -8.87
C SER A 183 0.20 -13.47 -7.64
N VAL A 184 1.26 -14.27 -7.52
CA VAL A 184 2.28 -14.11 -6.48
C VAL A 184 3.55 -13.57 -7.12
N ALA A 185 4.13 -12.54 -6.54
CA ALA A 185 5.47 -12.04 -6.86
C ALA A 185 6.39 -12.35 -5.69
N PHE A 186 7.26 -13.35 -5.85
CA PHE A 186 8.20 -13.76 -4.82
C PHE A 186 9.60 -13.19 -5.06
N ILE A 187 10.21 -12.65 -4.01
CA ILE A 187 11.58 -12.13 -4.00
C ILE A 187 12.31 -12.80 -2.85
N ASP A 188 13.31 -13.61 -3.16
CA ASP A 188 14.12 -14.31 -2.16
C ASP A 188 15.25 -13.43 -1.60
N ASP A 189 15.85 -13.87 -0.50
CA ASP A 189 16.98 -13.22 0.17
C ASP A 189 18.30 -13.35 -0.59
N SER A 190 18.45 -14.40 -1.40
CA SER A 190 19.69 -14.69 -2.14
C SER A 190 19.96 -13.67 -3.25
N ARG A 191 18.92 -12.90 -3.66
CA ARG A 191 19.02 -11.97 -4.80
C ARG A 191 19.65 -12.63 -6.03
N ASN A 192 19.29 -13.89 -6.26
CA ASN A 192 19.82 -14.63 -7.41
C ASN A 192 19.03 -14.28 -8.67
N PHE A 193 19.66 -13.54 -9.55
CA PHE A 193 19.08 -13.07 -10.81
C PHE A 193 19.43 -13.97 -12.01
N SER A 194 20.06 -15.13 -11.81
CA SER A 194 20.39 -16.05 -12.92
C SER A 194 19.16 -16.45 -13.75
N ASP A 195 17.97 -16.46 -13.15
CA ASP A 195 16.72 -16.77 -13.84
C ASP A 195 16.22 -15.60 -14.70
N GLU A 196 16.54 -14.35 -14.32
CA GLU A 196 16.25 -13.15 -15.12
C GLU A 196 17.05 -13.11 -16.43
N GLU A 197 18.21 -13.73 -16.46
CA GLU A 197 19.10 -13.78 -17.64
C GLU A 197 18.65 -14.79 -18.68
N VAL A 198 18.08 -15.90 -18.23
CA VAL A 198 17.68 -17.02 -19.11
C VAL A 198 16.24 -16.83 -19.62
N GLY A 199 15.56 -15.77 -19.18
CA GLY A 199 14.19 -15.47 -19.61
C GLY A 199 13.18 -16.51 -19.15
N LYS A 200 13.32 -17.01 -17.93
CA LYS A 200 12.32 -17.88 -17.33
C LYS A 200 11.02 -17.12 -17.07
N THR A 201 9.90 -17.84 -17.17
CA THR A 201 8.55 -17.28 -17.06
C THR A 201 8.15 -16.86 -15.65
N LYS A 202 8.91 -17.25 -14.64
CA LYS A 202 8.64 -16.98 -13.20
C LYS A 202 9.71 -16.10 -12.55
N THR A 203 10.22 -15.13 -13.28
CA THR A 203 11.12 -14.11 -12.72
C THR A 203 10.36 -12.98 -12.09
N ILE A 204 11.00 -12.20 -11.21
CA ILE A 204 10.39 -11.03 -10.56
C ILE A 204 9.95 -10.02 -11.62
N THR A 205 10.85 -9.68 -12.55
CA THR A 205 10.59 -8.76 -13.66
C THR A 205 9.45 -9.27 -14.55
N ALA A 206 9.45 -10.58 -14.87
CA ALA A 206 8.40 -11.20 -15.65
C ALA A 206 7.03 -11.15 -14.94
N SER A 207 7.00 -11.39 -13.63
CA SER A 207 5.77 -11.33 -12.84
C SER A 207 5.17 -9.93 -12.83
N VAL A 208 5.99 -8.91 -12.59
CA VAL A 208 5.57 -7.50 -12.61
C VAL A 208 5.15 -7.09 -14.02
N PHE A 209 5.95 -7.42 -15.02
CA PHE A 209 5.69 -7.09 -16.42
C PHE A 209 4.42 -7.76 -16.97
N ASN A 210 4.20 -9.04 -16.65
CA ASN A 210 2.99 -9.75 -17.08
C ASN A 210 1.71 -9.15 -16.49
N ASN A 211 1.76 -8.66 -15.26
CA ASN A 211 0.63 -7.96 -14.66
C ASN A 211 0.33 -6.63 -15.36
N ILE A 212 1.37 -5.90 -15.76
CA ILE A 212 1.25 -4.67 -16.56
C ILE A 212 0.72 -4.99 -17.97
N LEU A 213 1.27 -6.00 -18.63
CA LEU A 213 0.80 -6.45 -19.94
C LEU A 213 -0.68 -6.84 -19.93
N LYS A 214 -1.13 -7.56 -18.91
CA LYS A 214 -2.54 -7.92 -18.78
C LYS A 214 -3.44 -6.68 -18.70
N SER A 215 -3.04 -5.67 -17.92
CA SER A 215 -3.79 -4.42 -17.80
C SER A 215 -3.76 -3.58 -19.08
N GLU A 216 -2.65 -3.55 -19.81
CA GLU A 216 -2.51 -2.77 -21.07
C GLU A 216 -3.05 -3.49 -22.31
N LEU A 217 -2.94 -4.83 -22.38
CA LEU A 217 -3.53 -5.61 -23.49
C LEU A 217 -5.07 -5.56 -23.51
N PHE A 218 -5.67 -5.28 -22.35
CA PHE A 218 -7.12 -5.11 -22.21
C PHE A 218 -7.56 -3.65 -22.14
N SER A 219 -6.63 -2.68 -22.12
CA SER A 219 -6.95 -1.26 -22.25
C SER A 219 -6.93 -0.86 -23.72
N ASN A 220 -8.03 -0.27 -24.20
CA ASN A 220 -8.13 0.33 -25.54
C ASN A 220 -7.21 1.55 -25.66
N ALA A 221 -5.90 1.34 -25.75
CA ALA A 221 -4.97 2.40 -26.08
C ALA A 221 -5.03 2.61 -27.60
N GLU A 222 -5.64 3.72 -28.01
CA GLU A 222 -5.61 4.18 -29.41
C GLU A 222 -4.16 4.25 -29.89
N PHE A 223 -3.86 3.50 -30.91
CA PHE A 223 -2.61 3.58 -31.66
C PHE A 223 -2.69 4.75 -32.63
N ASN A 224 -2.21 5.92 -32.25
CA ASN A 224 -1.93 6.99 -33.18
C ASN A 224 -0.56 6.75 -33.83
N CYS A 225 -0.59 6.26 -35.07
CA CYS A 225 0.57 6.16 -35.93
C CYS A 225 0.57 7.34 -36.92
N ASP A 226 0.98 8.52 -36.45
CA ASP A 226 0.94 9.77 -37.25
C ASP A 226 2.02 9.88 -38.32
N ASP A 227 3.03 8.99 -38.35
CA ASP A 227 4.14 9.07 -39.28
C ASP A 227 4.43 7.77 -40.03
N CYS A 228 3.67 7.48 -41.04
CA CYS A 228 3.90 6.35 -41.93
C CYS A 228 4.79 6.68 -43.14
N ASN A 229 5.78 7.53 -42.97
CA ASN A 229 6.65 7.98 -44.10
C ASN A 229 8.08 7.40 -44.10
N SER A 230 8.45 6.48 -43.20
CA SER A 230 9.79 5.91 -43.19
C SER A 230 9.87 4.57 -43.94
N THR A 231 10.94 4.36 -44.67
CA THR A 231 11.19 3.19 -45.50
C THR A 231 11.46 1.90 -44.76
N ASP A 232 11.69 1.95 -43.43
CA ASP A 232 12.00 0.80 -42.56
C ASP A 232 10.89 0.51 -41.50
N CYS A 233 9.67 0.62 -41.89
CA CYS A 233 8.60 0.65 -40.93
C CYS A 233 8.00 -0.72 -40.63
N GLU A 234 8.39 -1.35 -39.51
CA GLU A 234 7.57 -2.36 -38.85
C GLU A 234 6.14 -1.82 -38.64
N SER A 235 5.97 -0.51 -38.46
CA SER A 235 4.69 0.17 -38.24
C SER A 235 3.77 0.18 -39.47
N LYS A 236 4.27 0.21 -40.71
CA LYS A 236 3.39 0.09 -41.92
C LYS A 236 2.65 -1.25 -41.99
N CYS A 237 3.30 -2.32 -41.55
CA CYS A 237 2.67 -3.61 -41.44
C CYS A 237 1.64 -3.62 -40.33
N ILE A 238 1.95 -3.02 -39.17
CA ILE A 238 1.07 -3.00 -38.02
C ILE A 238 -0.23 -2.27 -38.28
N VAL A 239 -0.22 -1.08 -38.89
CA VAL A 239 -1.44 -0.34 -39.24
C VAL A 239 -2.34 -1.16 -40.19
N LYS A 240 -1.75 -1.88 -41.17
CA LYS A 240 -2.52 -2.77 -42.02
C LYS A 240 -3.09 -3.97 -41.27
N LEU A 241 -2.36 -4.50 -40.29
CA LEU A 241 -2.80 -5.63 -39.50
C LEU A 241 -3.93 -5.25 -38.54
N GLU A 242 -3.91 -4.03 -38.01
CA GLU A 242 -4.96 -3.49 -37.12
C GLU A 242 -6.29 -3.23 -37.85
N THR A 243 -6.27 -3.07 -39.17
CA THR A 243 -7.50 -2.93 -39.97
C THR A 243 -8.15 -4.27 -40.35
N LYS A 244 -7.46 -5.40 -40.14
CA LYS A 244 -7.99 -6.74 -40.40
C LYS A 244 -8.84 -7.22 -39.23
N LYS A 245 -9.89 -7.97 -39.54
CA LYS A 245 -10.64 -8.67 -38.48
C LYS A 245 -9.78 -9.78 -37.87
N PRO A 246 -9.97 -10.09 -36.56
CA PRO A 246 -9.22 -11.16 -35.88
C PRO A 246 -9.23 -12.50 -36.63
N THR A 247 -10.34 -12.84 -37.34
CA THR A 247 -10.50 -14.06 -38.14
C THR A 247 -9.72 -14.05 -39.46
N GLU A 248 -9.24 -12.90 -39.91
CA GLU A 248 -8.48 -12.69 -41.14
C GLU A 248 -6.97 -12.61 -40.91
N LEU A 249 -6.56 -12.58 -39.64
CA LEU A 249 -5.14 -12.53 -39.26
C LEU A 249 -4.52 -13.93 -39.28
N SER A 250 -3.38 -14.08 -39.95
CA SER A 250 -2.58 -15.31 -39.82
C SER A 250 -1.87 -15.36 -38.48
N ILE A 251 -1.44 -16.55 -38.07
CA ILE A 251 -0.65 -16.75 -36.82
C ILE A 251 0.62 -15.89 -36.82
N GLU A 252 1.28 -15.76 -37.97
CA GLU A 252 2.48 -14.94 -38.14
C GLU A 252 2.17 -13.43 -38.03
N GLU A 253 1.04 -12.99 -38.53
CA GLU A 253 0.57 -11.62 -38.41
C GLU A 253 0.20 -11.29 -36.96
N LEU A 254 -0.47 -12.19 -36.24
CA LEU A 254 -0.74 -12.10 -34.83
C LEU A 254 0.57 -12.02 -34.01
N GLN A 255 1.56 -12.85 -34.36
CA GLN A 255 2.89 -12.80 -33.74
C GLN A 255 3.56 -11.42 -33.89
N LYS A 256 3.45 -10.81 -35.08
CA LYS A 256 4.00 -9.47 -35.34
C LYS A 256 3.30 -8.40 -34.48
N LEU A 257 1.97 -8.44 -34.37
CA LEU A 257 1.20 -7.52 -33.50
C LEU A 257 1.59 -7.67 -32.04
N ILE A 258 1.67 -8.90 -31.54
CA ILE A 258 2.10 -9.19 -30.17
C ILE A 258 3.52 -8.68 -29.92
N ASN A 259 4.46 -8.96 -30.82
CA ASN A 259 5.86 -8.51 -30.70
C ASN A 259 5.95 -6.98 -30.65
N PHE A 260 5.20 -6.28 -31.49
CA PHE A 260 5.18 -4.82 -31.53
C PHE A 260 4.63 -4.22 -30.24
N LYS A 261 3.47 -4.70 -29.76
CA LYS A 261 2.89 -4.24 -28.48
C LYS A 261 3.82 -4.55 -27.29
N THR A 262 4.37 -5.74 -27.24
CA THR A 262 5.32 -6.17 -26.19
C THR A 262 6.57 -5.28 -26.17
N LYS A 263 7.16 -4.96 -27.34
CA LYS A 263 8.32 -4.08 -27.47
C LYS A 263 8.00 -2.68 -26.92
N ASN A 264 6.88 -2.09 -27.31
CA ASN A 264 6.48 -0.75 -26.87
C ASN A 264 6.23 -0.69 -25.36
N THR A 265 5.54 -1.68 -24.79
CA THR A 265 5.29 -1.78 -23.35
C THR A 265 6.62 -1.94 -22.58
N SER A 266 7.50 -2.80 -23.08
CA SER A 266 8.83 -3.00 -22.48
C SER A 266 9.66 -1.71 -22.47
N MET A 267 9.60 -0.89 -23.52
CA MET A 267 10.30 0.40 -23.58
C MET A 267 9.79 1.39 -22.53
N LYS A 268 8.46 1.55 -22.39
CA LYS A 268 7.86 2.41 -21.34
C LYS A 268 8.24 1.95 -19.94
N PHE A 269 8.16 0.63 -19.71
CA PHE A 269 8.53 0.02 -18.45
C PHE A 269 10.01 0.21 -18.12
N THR A 270 10.89 -0.03 -19.07
CA THR A 270 12.35 0.21 -18.96
C THR A 270 12.66 1.66 -18.59
N SER A 271 12.05 2.63 -19.25
CA SER A 271 12.23 4.04 -18.93
C SER A 271 11.83 4.35 -17.49
N SER A 272 10.66 3.92 -17.07
CA SER A 272 10.16 4.14 -15.70
C SER A 272 11.08 3.54 -14.62
N ILE A 273 11.59 2.34 -14.84
CA ILE A 273 12.54 1.70 -13.90
C ILE A 273 13.88 2.44 -13.92
N SER A 274 14.42 2.76 -15.10
CA SER A 274 15.70 3.46 -15.22
C SER A 274 15.69 4.82 -14.52
N ASP A 275 14.61 5.59 -14.64
CA ASP A 275 14.47 6.89 -13.98
C ASP A 275 14.46 6.76 -12.45
N ARG A 276 13.81 5.73 -11.92
CA ARG A 276 13.77 5.45 -10.48
C ARG A 276 15.09 4.87 -9.98
N PHE A 277 15.69 4.00 -10.76
CA PHE A 277 17.02 3.45 -10.47
C PHE A 277 18.07 4.57 -10.36
N ALA A 278 18.08 5.51 -11.32
CA ALA A 278 19.00 6.65 -11.29
C ALA A 278 18.76 7.58 -10.09
N LYS A 279 17.52 7.70 -9.59
CA LYS A 279 17.22 8.45 -8.35
C LYS A 279 17.71 7.75 -7.09
N ASN A 280 17.61 6.41 -7.05
CA ASN A 280 17.96 5.60 -5.88
C ASN A 280 19.46 5.27 -5.82
N TYR A 281 20.12 5.22 -6.97
CA TYR A 281 21.54 4.90 -7.09
C TYR A 281 22.22 5.90 -8.04
N GLN A 282 23.00 6.82 -7.46
CA GLN A 282 23.67 7.90 -8.20
C GLN A 282 24.89 7.37 -8.99
N SER A 283 24.65 6.49 -9.92
CA SER A 283 25.64 5.96 -10.85
C SER A 283 25.15 6.18 -12.29
N GLY A 284 26.03 6.06 -13.25
CA GLY A 284 25.66 6.16 -14.66
C GLY A 284 24.97 4.91 -15.24
N PHE A 285 24.67 3.88 -14.41
CA PHE A 285 23.98 2.68 -14.88
C PHE A 285 22.57 2.97 -15.37
N LYS A 286 22.17 2.28 -16.45
CA LYS A 286 20.80 2.28 -16.98
C LYS A 286 20.25 0.86 -17.04
N VAL A 287 19.00 0.70 -16.67
CA VAL A 287 18.29 -0.57 -16.80
C VAL A 287 17.84 -0.75 -18.25
N ASN A 288 18.08 -1.92 -18.82
CA ASN A 288 17.59 -2.30 -20.14
C ASN A 288 16.80 -3.62 -20.03
N ILE A 289 15.52 -3.57 -20.38
CA ILE A 289 14.60 -4.73 -20.31
C ILE A 289 14.17 -5.05 -21.74
N LYS A 290 14.51 -6.26 -22.19
CA LYS A 290 14.09 -6.78 -23.50
C LYS A 290 13.05 -7.86 -23.28
N ALA A 291 11.87 -7.67 -23.84
CA ALA A 291 10.79 -8.64 -23.83
C ALA A 291 10.67 -9.25 -25.24
N THR A 292 10.62 -10.58 -25.29
CA THR A 292 10.36 -11.35 -26.51
C THR A 292 9.17 -12.25 -26.28
N SER A 293 8.33 -12.41 -27.29
CA SER A 293 7.20 -13.34 -27.25
C SER A 293 7.40 -14.45 -28.29
N ASN A 294 7.07 -15.67 -27.89
CA ASN A 294 6.96 -16.80 -28.79
C ASN A 294 5.61 -17.47 -28.55
N ILE A 295 4.83 -17.70 -29.60
CA ILE A 295 3.48 -18.28 -29.49
C ILE A 295 3.55 -19.68 -28.84
N ASP A 296 4.61 -20.41 -29.06
CA ASP A 296 4.80 -21.77 -28.53
C ASP A 296 5.34 -21.81 -27.09
N LYS A 297 5.76 -20.68 -26.54
CA LYS A 297 6.31 -20.56 -25.18
C LYS A 297 5.87 -19.25 -24.56
N SER A 298 5.63 -19.27 -23.25
CA SER A 298 5.37 -18.07 -22.45
C SER A 298 6.40 -16.97 -22.70
N PHE A 299 6.02 -15.72 -22.51
CA PHE A 299 6.93 -14.57 -22.64
C PHE A 299 8.23 -14.78 -21.87
N SER A 300 9.34 -14.53 -22.53
CA SER A 300 10.68 -14.53 -21.93
C SER A 300 11.13 -13.08 -21.77
N ILE A 301 11.47 -12.69 -20.55
CA ILE A 301 11.97 -11.37 -20.22
C ILE A 301 13.41 -11.52 -19.73
N ILE A 302 14.31 -10.80 -20.39
CA ILE A 302 15.72 -10.74 -20.01
C ILE A 302 16.02 -9.32 -19.55
N THR A 303 16.56 -9.19 -18.34
CA THR A 303 16.91 -7.91 -17.74
C THR A 303 18.42 -7.74 -17.75
N LYS A 304 18.89 -6.62 -18.28
CA LYS A 304 20.30 -6.23 -18.28
C LYS A 304 20.46 -4.80 -17.82
N LEU A 305 21.56 -4.49 -17.18
CA LEU A 305 21.99 -3.13 -16.86
C LEU A 305 22.95 -2.63 -17.93
N TYR A 306 22.80 -1.38 -18.36
CA TYR A 306 23.82 -0.71 -19.17
C TYR A 306 24.82 -0.02 -18.26
N ASP A 307 26.08 -0.39 -18.36
CA ASP A 307 27.20 0.25 -17.65
C ASP A 307 27.88 1.26 -18.58
N PRO A 308 27.76 2.57 -18.30
CA PRO A 308 28.35 3.60 -19.12
C PRO A 308 29.90 3.61 -19.04
N ALA A 309 30.50 3.03 -18.00
CA ALA A 309 31.94 2.95 -17.88
C ALA A 309 32.56 1.87 -18.81
N LEU A 310 31.76 0.82 -19.08
CA LEU A 310 32.16 -0.27 -19.98
C LEU A 310 31.56 -0.12 -21.37
N ASP A 311 30.68 0.86 -21.59
CA ASP A 311 29.88 1.03 -22.82
C ASP A 311 29.22 -0.28 -23.28
N SER A 312 28.72 -1.07 -22.32
CA SER A 312 28.17 -2.40 -22.59
C SER A 312 27.04 -2.79 -21.64
N GLU A 313 26.18 -3.74 -22.09
CA GLU A 313 25.17 -4.36 -21.26
C GLU A 313 25.83 -5.40 -20.32
N VAL A 314 25.51 -5.32 -19.03
CA VAL A 314 25.96 -6.23 -17.98
C VAL A 314 24.77 -6.99 -17.43
N GLU A 315 24.93 -8.29 -17.20
CA GLU A 315 23.91 -9.12 -16.60
C GLU A 315 23.76 -8.81 -15.10
N LEU A 316 22.55 -8.92 -14.56
CA LEU A 316 22.28 -8.65 -13.15
C LEU A 316 23.07 -9.55 -12.19
N SER A 317 23.41 -10.78 -12.60
CA SER A 317 24.24 -11.69 -11.82
C SER A 317 25.69 -11.23 -11.66
N ASN A 318 26.16 -10.38 -12.56
CA ASN A 318 27.54 -9.88 -12.60
C ASN A 318 27.72 -8.57 -11.84
N VAL A 319 26.65 -8.01 -11.25
CA VAL A 319 26.70 -6.80 -10.42
C VAL A 319 26.56 -7.14 -8.94
N GLY A 320 27.01 -6.22 -8.07
CA GLY A 320 26.93 -6.43 -6.62
C GLY A 320 25.49 -6.51 -6.10
N ALA A 321 25.27 -7.27 -5.04
CA ALA A 321 23.95 -7.48 -4.43
C ALA A 321 23.23 -6.17 -4.03
N GLY A 322 23.98 -5.12 -3.68
CA GLY A 322 23.43 -3.78 -3.42
C GLY A 322 22.75 -3.17 -4.64
N VAL A 323 23.37 -3.31 -5.83
CA VAL A 323 22.77 -2.84 -7.10
C VAL A 323 21.51 -3.62 -7.42
N CYS A 324 21.53 -4.94 -7.20
CA CYS A 324 20.36 -5.80 -7.34
C CYS A 324 19.20 -5.38 -6.42
N SER A 325 19.50 -5.05 -5.16
CA SER A 325 18.46 -4.57 -4.21
C SER A 325 17.89 -3.20 -4.61
N VAL A 326 18.72 -2.30 -5.17
CA VAL A 326 18.24 -1.03 -5.73
C VAL A 326 17.37 -1.26 -6.96
N TYR A 327 17.72 -2.23 -7.81
CA TYR A 327 16.89 -2.62 -8.94
C TYR A 327 15.50 -3.10 -8.48
N ILE A 328 15.44 -3.99 -7.47
CA ILE A 328 14.18 -4.46 -6.87
C ILE A 328 13.36 -3.29 -6.34
N LEU A 329 13.97 -2.36 -5.58
CA LEU A 329 13.28 -1.18 -5.10
C LEU A 329 12.68 -0.36 -6.25
N SER A 330 13.45 -0.15 -7.31
CA SER A 330 13.00 0.61 -8.49
C SER A 330 11.86 -0.09 -9.24
N LEU A 331 11.90 -1.42 -9.31
CA LEU A 331 10.85 -2.25 -9.90
C LEU A 331 9.55 -2.14 -9.09
N LEU A 332 9.63 -2.26 -7.76
CA LEU A 332 8.48 -2.13 -6.86
C LEU A 332 7.87 -0.72 -6.90
N GLN A 333 8.70 0.32 -6.94
CA GLN A 333 8.25 1.70 -7.12
C GLN A 333 7.55 1.93 -8.47
N THR A 334 8.02 1.25 -9.51
CA THR A 334 7.38 1.29 -10.84
C THR A 334 6.02 0.62 -10.79
N TYR A 335 5.92 -0.55 -10.15
CA TYR A 335 4.66 -1.26 -9.97
C TYR A 335 3.64 -0.41 -9.19
N GLN A 336 4.05 0.19 -8.08
CA GLN A 336 3.21 1.07 -7.26
C GLN A 336 2.64 2.24 -8.09
N ALA A 337 3.45 2.87 -8.96
CA ALA A 337 3.02 3.99 -9.77
C ALA A 337 1.99 3.62 -10.86
N ILE A 338 1.92 2.36 -11.26
CA ILE A 338 0.97 1.86 -12.27
C ILE A 338 -0.38 1.51 -11.63
N SER A 339 -0.44 1.49 -10.28
CA SER A 339 -1.65 1.17 -9.52
C SER A 339 -2.28 -0.18 -9.90
N ALA A 340 -1.45 -1.16 -10.31
CA ALA A 340 -1.91 -2.52 -10.55
C ALA A 340 -2.44 -3.14 -9.26
N LYS A 341 -3.50 -3.95 -9.37
CA LYS A 341 -4.20 -4.53 -8.22
C LYS A 341 -4.07 -6.06 -8.21
N HIS A 342 -4.40 -6.66 -7.05
CA HIS A 342 -4.60 -8.10 -6.90
C HIS A 342 -3.34 -8.96 -7.06
N THR A 343 -2.17 -8.43 -6.68
CA THR A 343 -0.93 -9.21 -6.54
C THR A 343 -0.59 -9.41 -5.08
N ILE A 344 -0.14 -10.59 -4.72
CA ILE A 344 0.46 -10.87 -3.39
C ILE A 344 1.97 -10.82 -3.54
N PHE A 345 2.60 -9.82 -2.90
CA PHE A 345 4.05 -9.72 -2.82
C PHE A 345 4.55 -10.51 -1.63
N ILE A 346 5.44 -11.46 -1.87
CA ILE A 346 6.11 -12.23 -0.82
C ILE A 346 7.61 -11.96 -0.93
N ILE A 347 8.20 -11.34 0.09
CA ILE A 347 9.57 -10.83 0.02
C ILE A 347 10.36 -11.31 1.23
N GLU A 348 11.52 -11.94 1.00
CA GLU A 348 12.46 -12.26 2.06
C GLU A 348 13.46 -11.12 2.23
N GLU A 349 13.48 -10.56 3.44
CA GLU A 349 14.44 -9.55 3.90
C GLU A 349 14.67 -8.43 2.86
N PRO A 350 13.63 -7.62 2.54
CA PRO A 350 13.73 -6.57 1.52
C PRO A 350 14.82 -5.52 1.79
N GLU A 351 15.26 -5.40 3.03
CA GLU A 351 16.33 -4.49 3.46
C GLU A 351 17.73 -4.94 3.14
N LEU A 352 17.94 -6.21 2.76
CA LEU A 352 19.29 -6.75 2.52
C LEU A 352 20.05 -5.92 1.48
N TYR A 353 21.30 -5.62 1.82
CA TYR A 353 22.24 -4.84 1.01
C TYR A 353 21.83 -3.40 0.71
N LEU A 354 20.75 -2.89 1.31
CA LEU A 354 20.34 -1.49 1.18
C LEU A 354 20.95 -0.61 2.28
N HIS A 355 21.43 0.56 1.89
CA HIS A 355 21.81 1.62 2.84
C HIS A 355 20.56 2.08 3.63
N PRO A 356 20.67 2.50 4.90
CA PRO A 356 19.52 2.90 5.74
C PRO A 356 18.52 3.87 5.10
N GLN A 357 18.97 4.82 4.29
CA GLN A 357 18.06 5.71 3.56
C GLN A 357 17.22 4.99 2.51
N LEU A 358 17.80 4.01 1.80
CA LEU A 358 17.09 3.19 0.84
C LEU A 358 16.18 2.17 1.52
N GLN A 359 16.51 1.71 2.74
CA GLN A 359 15.59 0.91 3.56
C GLN A 359 14.32 1.69 3.93
N LYS A 360 14.44 3.00 4.25
CA LYS A 360 13.27 3.87 4.45
C LYS A 360 12.41 3.97 3.19
N SER A 361 13.05 4.14 2.03
CA SER A 361 12.34 4.18 0.74
C SER A 361 11.66 2.84 0.44
N MET A 362 12.31 1.71 0.73
CA MET A 362 11.74 0.38 0.57
C MET A 362 10.52 0.18 1.48
N ALA A 363 10.63 0.49 2.77
CA ALA A 363 9.54 0.38 3.72
C ALA A 363 8.31 1.20 3.28
N LYS A 364 8.54 2.46 2.88
CA LYS A 364 7.49 3.33 2.36
C LYS A 364 6.85 2.77 1.09
N THR A 365 7.65 2.29 0.14
CA THR A 365 7.16 1.68 -1.11
C THR A 365 6.30 0.46 -0.83
N LEU A 366 6.71 -0.44 0.08
CA LEU A 366 5.94 -1.62 0.45
C LEU A 366 4.63 -1.25 1.17
N SER A 367 4.65 -0.24 2.02
CA SER A 367 3.44 0.31 2.67
C SER A 367 2.46 0.87 1.63
N GLU A 368 2.93 1.66 0.66
CA GLU A 368 2.11 2.21 -0.42
C GLU A 368 1.56 1.12 -1.37
N ILE A 369 2.34 0.08 -1.64
CA ILE A 369 1.87 -1.10 -2.40
C ILE A 369 0.75 -1.81 -1.65
N SER A 370 0.84 -1.88 -0.32
CA SER A 370 -0.16 -2.57 0.51
C SER A 370 -1.55 -1.89 0.49
N ASP A 371 -1.67 -0.66 0.06
CA ASP A 371 -2.97 0.02 -0.10
C ASP A 371 -3.88 -0.69 -1.12
N ASN A 372 -3.31 -1.23 -2.20
CA ASN A 372 -4.06 -1.86 -3.30
C ASN A 372 -3.78 -3.36 -3.47
N ASN A 373 -2.73 -3.88 -2.84
CA ASN A 373 -2.25 -5.25 -2.96
C ASN A 373 -2.09 -5.87 -1.57
N GLN A 374 -1.52 -7.06 -1.47
CA GLN A 374 -1.13 -7.62 -0.19
C GLN A 374 0.38 -7.84 -0.16
N VAL A 375 1.04 -7.39 0.91
CA VAL A 375 2.48 -7.47 1.07
C VAL A 375 2.81 -8.36 2.27
N ILE A 376 3.55 -9.43 2.04
CA ILE A 376 3.98 -10.39 3.06
C ILE A 376 5.50 -10.46 3.02
N PHE A 377 6.18 -10.09 4.10
CA PHE A 377 7.63 -10.11 4.09
C PHE A 377 8.26 -10.48 5.44
N THR A 378 9.52 -10.89 5.38
CA THR A 378 10.34 -11.07 6.58
C THR A 378 11.27 -9.89 6.76
N SER A 379 11.57 -9.52 8.00
CA SER A 379 12.52 -8.45 8.27
C SER A 379 13.22 -8.60 9.62
N HIS A 380 14.46 -8.12 9.65
CA HIS A 380 15.25 -7.88 10.87
C HIS A 380 15.54 -6.39 11.09
N SER A 381 15.09 -5.51 10.18
CA SER A 381 15.41 -4.08 10.24
C SER A 381 14.33 -3.29 10.96
N PRO A 382 14.70 -2.54 12.01
CA PRO A 382 13.79 -1.58 12.64
C PRO A 382 13.23 -0.56 11.66
N ILE A 383 14.05 -0.17 10.67
CA ILE A 383 13.68 0.83 9.68
C ILE A 383 12.51 0.33 8.82
N MET A 384 12.51 -0.96 8.49
CA MET A 384 11.44 -1.57 7.71
C MET A 384 10.11 -1.60 8.45
N LEU A 385 10.14 -1.78 9.76
CA LEU A 385 8.92 -1.93 10.57
C LEU A 385 8.21 -0.59 10.86
N ARG A 386 8.87 0.54 10.62
CA ARG A 386 8.34 1.88 10.94
C ARG A 386 7.05 2.24 10.21
N GLU A 387 6.84 1.70 9.02
CA GLU A 387 5.68 2.01 8.17
C GLU A 387 4.49 1.05 8.43
N PHE A 388 4.64 0.05 9.32
CA PHE A 388 3.65 -0.99 9.56
C PHE A 388 3.13 -0.96 10.99
N SER A 389 1.87 -1.36 11.19
CA SER A 389 1.26 -1.42 12.50
C SER A 389 1.70 -2.68 13.28
N THR A 390 1.53 -2.68 14.62
CA THR A 390 1.78 -3.88 15.43
C THR A 390 0.89 -5.05 15.00
N ASN A 391 -0.31 -4.75 14.51
CA ASN A 391 -1.25 -5.77 14.05
C ASN A 391 -0.78 -6.48 12.77
N ASP A 392 0.11 -5.85 11.99
CA ASP A 392 0.69 -6.45 10.79
C ASP A 392 1.88 -7.35 11.11
N ILE A 393 2.45 -7.25 12.33
CA ILE A 393 3.70 -7.91 12.70
C ILE A 393 3.39 -9.18 13.49
N ARG A 394 4.07 -10.28 13.14
CA ARG A 394 4.04 -11.55 13.89
C ARG A 394 5.47 -11.99 14.20
N LYS A 395 5.66 -12.45 15.44
CA LYS A 395 6.95 -12.99 15.88
C LYS A 395 7.02 -14.48 15.63
N VAL A 396 8.06 -14.92 14.92
CA VAL A 396 8.38 -16.33 14.70
C VAL A 396 9.53 -16.71 15.62
N LYS A 397 9.34 -17.75 16.40
CA LYS A 397 10.35 -18.29 17.30
C LYS A 397 10.34 -19.84 17.27
N LEU A 398 11.38 -20.46 17.77
CA LEU A 398 11.37 -21.89 18.03
C LEU A 398 10.66 -22.15 19.36
N ASP A 399 10.01 -23.31 19.47
CA ASP A 399 9.45 -23.81 20.72
C ASP A 399 10.56 -24.11 21.76
N GLU A 400 10.16 -24.50 22.97
CA GLU A 400 11.10 -24.82 24.06
C GLU A 400 12.06 -25.99 23.69
N SER A 401 11.68 -26.87 22.78
CA SER A 401 12.51 -27.95 22.26
C SER A 401 13.49 -27.50 21.18
N ASN A 402 13.40 -26.26 20.66
CA ASN A 402 14.16 -25.70 19.55
C ASN A 402 13.99 -26.46 18.22
N TYR A 403 12.89 -27.18 18.02
CA TYR A 403 12.62 -27.95 16.81
C TYR A 403 11.42 -27.49 16.01
N CYS A 404 10.41 -26.87 16.67
CA CYS A 404 9.20 -26.44 16.01
C CYS A 404 9.14 -24.92 15.91
N SER A 405 8.83 -24.43 14.72
CA SER A 405 8.56 -23.00 14.52
C SER A 405 7.15 -22.67 14.99
N ILE A 406 7.04 -21.69 15.86
CA ILE A 406 5.77 -21.14 16.34
C ILE A 406 5.65 -19.68 15.99
N VAL A 407 4.43 -19.24 15.69
CA VAL A 407 4.09 -17.84 15.43
C VAL A 407 3.27 -17.30 16.59
N THR A 408 3.56 -16.08 17.00
CA THR A 408 2.83 -15.40 18.08
C THR A 408 2.48 -13.98 17.64
N GLU A 409 1.37 -13.46 18.17
CA GLU A 409 1.13 -12.02 18.11
C GLU A 409 2.30 -11.28 18.76
N THR A 410 2.60 -10.11 18.25
CA THR A 410 3.79 -9.38 18.63
C THR A 410 3.40 -8.23 19.54
N THR A 411 4.01 -8.17 20.70
CA THR A 411 3.93 -6.99 21.56
C THR A 411 4.99 -5.96 21.14
N ILE A 412 4.78 -4.70 21.53
CA ILE A 412 5.76 -3.64 21.28
C ILE A 412 7.13 -3.99 21.91
N ASP A 413 7.10 -4.59 23.11
CA ASP A 413 8.32 -5.01 23.79
C ASP A 413 9.05 -6.14 23.03
N ASP A 414 8.32 -7.04 22.39
CA ASP A 414 8.92 -8.07 21.54
C ASP A 414 9.65 -7.47 20.36
N VAL A 415 9.03 -6.49 19.70
CA VAL A 415 9.64 -5.79 18.57
C VAL A 415 10.89 -5.05 19.00
N LEU A 416 10.82 -4.30 20.10
CA LEU A 416 11.96 -3.56 20.67
C LEU A 416 13.14 -4.47 21.01
N ASN A 417 12.85 -5.61 21.65
CA ASN A 417 13.89 -6.57 22.03
C ASN A 417 14.51 -7.30 20.82
N GLU A 418 13.72 -7.60 19.79
CA GLU A 418 14.22 -8.30 18.58
C GLU A 418 15.05 -7.37 17.69
N ILE A 419 14.68 -6.10 17.66
CA ILE A 419 15.29 -5.07 16.80
C ILE A 419 16.59 -4.54 17.43
N GLY A 420 16.86 -4.82 18.71
CA GLY A 420 17.99 -4.22 19.41
C GLY A 420 17.90 -2.69 19.38
N TYR A 421 16.69 -2.14 19.62
CA TYR A 421 16.45 -0.71 19.57
C TYR A 421 17.47 -0.02 20.51
N SER A 422 18.52 0.50 19.92
CA SER A 422 19.42 1.36 20.64
C SER A 422 18.75 2.73 20.65
N SER A 423 18.33 3.11 21.81
CA SER A 423 17.85 4.44 22.21
C SER A 423 18.80 5.59 21.87
N GLN A 424 19.79 5.39 21.01
CA GLN A 424 20.83 6.40 20.72
C GLN A 424 20.26 7.69 20.14
N ASP A 425 19.14 7.61 19.40
CA ASP A 425 18.50 8.83 18.86
C ASP A 425 17.81 9.66 19.96
N ILE A 426 17.51 9.06 21.13
CA ILE A 426 16.88 9.73 22.27
C ILE A 426 17.89 9.98 23.41
N LEU A 427 18.94 9.18 23.53
CA LEU A 427 19.92 9.27 24.64
C LEU A 427 20.76 10.56 24.64
N ASN A 428 20.85 11.26 23.52
CA ASN A 428 21.60 12.51 23.40
C ASN A 428 20.70 13.75 23.33
N THR A 429 19.39 13.59 23.61
CA THR A 429 18.43 14.70 23.58
C THR A 429 18.00 15.10 24.99
N ASP A 430 17.75 16.40 25.18
CA ASP A 430 17.23 16.93 26.43
C ASP A 430 15.71 16.95 26.47
N PHE A 431 15.04 16.96 25.27
CA PHE A 431 13.60 17.01 25.17
C PHE A 431 13.11 16.26 23.94
N VAL A 432 11.92 15.64 24.02
CA VAL A 432 11.33 14.87 22.93
C VAL A 432 9.92 15.35 22.61
N PHE A 433 9.68 15.76 21.37
CA PHE A 433 8.33 16.03 20.85
C PHE A 433 7.83 14.86 20.00
N PHE A 434 6.58 14.50 20.19
CA PHE A 434 5.82 13.61 19.29
C PHE A 434 4.82 14.43 18.52
N VAL A 435 4.90 14.42 17.19
CA VAL A 435 4.00 15.14 16.27
C VAL A 435 3.34 14.16 15.29
N GLU A 436 2.26 14.55 14.61
CA GLU A 436 1.54 13.63 13.73
C GLU A 436 2.27 13.35 12.42
N GLY A 437 2.85 14.38 11.82
CA GLY A 437 3.41 14.30 10.50
C GLY A 437 4.72 15.06 10.29
N PRO A 438 5.34 14.87 9.11
CA PRO A 438 6.61 15.53 8.77
C PRO A 438 6.48 17.04 8.59
N ASP A 439 5.29 17.54 8.28
CA ASP A 439 5.05 18.99 8.13
C ASP A 439 4.92 19.65 9.50
N ASP A 440 4.23 18.99 10.46
CA ASP A 440 4.18 19.43 11.87
C ASP A 440 5.58 19.54 12.46
N LYS A 441 6.42 18.53 12.18
CA LYS A 441 7.83 18.53 12.59
C LYS A 441 8.55 19.79 12.12
N LYS A 442 8.47 20.11 10.83
CA LYS A 442 9.14 21.28 10.25
C LYS A 442 8.62 22.59 10.84
N ILE A 443 7.29 22.71 10.95
CA ILE A 443 6.68 23.92 11.53
C ILE A 443 7.12 24.11 12.96
N LEU A 444 7.10 23.05 13.79
CA LEU A 444 7.55 23.10 15.17
C LEU A 444 9.03 23.46 15.27
N GLU A 445 9.90 22.85 14.47
CA GLU A 445 11.34 23.16 14.46
C GLU A 445 11.59 24.63 14.14
N PHE A 446 10.86 25.23 13.18
CA PHE A 446 10.98 26.66 12.86
C PHE A 446 10.43 27.55 13.98
N VAL A 447 9.32 27.18 14.62
CA VAL A 447 8.77 27.90 15.77
C VAL A 447 9.76 27.89 16.93
N LEU A 448 10.34 26.74 17.26
CA LEU A 448 11.36 26.63 18.29
C LEU A 448 12.60 27.48 17.98
N LYS A 449 13.09 27.44 16.74
CA LYS A 449 14.23 28.23 16.27
C LYS A 449 14.00 29.75 16.39
N LYS A 450 12.76 30.19 16.12
CA LYS A 450 12.41 31.63 16.12
C LYS A 450 12.19 32.20 17.52
N TYR A 451 11.55 31.43 18.39
CA TYR A 451 11.04 31.97 19.67
C TYR A 451 11.75 31.44 20.90
N TYR A 452 12.69 30.47 20.77
CA TYR A 452 13.38 29.87 21.90
C TYR A 452 14.91 29.80 21.70
N ASP A 453 15.66 30.08 22.73
CA ASP A 453 17.11 29.87 22.79
C ASP A 453 17.40 28.40 23.16
N VAL A 454 17.32 27.53 22.14
CA VAL A 454 17.51 26.09 22.30
C VAL A 454 18.42 25.53 21.20
N GLU A 455 19.23 24.55 21.55
CA GLU A 455 20.01 23.77 20.60
C GLU A 455 19.10 22.68 19.98
N LEU A 456 18.64 22.90 18.74
CA LEU A 456 17.73 21.97 18.06
C LEU A 456 18.31 20.55 17.94
N GLU A 457 19.63 20.40 17.93
CA GLU A 457 20.32 19.11 17.92
C GLU A 457 20.07 18.30 19.21
N ARG A 458 19.68 18.96 20.29
CA ARG A 458 19.33 18.34 21.58
C ARG A 458 17.83 18.16 21.80
N ILE A 459 17.02 18.49 20.79
CA ILE A 459 15.57 18.29 20.79
C ILE A 459 15.21 17.27 19.71
N ALA A 460 14.66 16.13 20.12
CA ALA A 460 14.14 15.15 19.16
C ALA A 460 12.69 15.50 18.80
N VAL A 461 12.39 15.74 17.52
CA VAL A 461 11.02 15.85 17.02
C VAL A 461 10.71 14.61 16.20
N ILE A 462 9.86 13.74 16.73
CA ILE A 462 9.50 12.43 16.18
C ILE A 462 8.13 12.52 15.53
N ASP A 463 8.05 12.29 14.21
CA ASP A 463 6.76 12.16 13.53
C ASP A 463 6.17 10.77 13.80
N THR A 464 4.90 10.72 14.18
CA THR A 464 4.23 9.48 14.57
C THR A 464 3.37 8.88 13.46
N LYS A 465 3.15 9.59 12.34
CA LYS A 465 2.32 9.23 11.17
C LYS A 465 0.94 8.62 11.49
N SER A 466 0.50 8.74 12.67
CA SER A 466 -0.73 8.39 13.39
C SER A 466 -0.40 7.75 14.74
N CYS A 467 -1.32 7.87 15.72
CA CYS A 467 -1.13 7.32 17.08
C CYS A 467 -1.06 5.79 17.17
N ASN A 468 -1.33 5.10 16.08
CA ASN A 468 -1.25 3.63 16.02
C ASN A 468 0.13 3.13 15.60
N ASN A 469 1.11 4.03 15.43
CA ASN A 469 2.44 3.66 14.98
C ASN A 469 3.26 3.02 16.11
N LEU A 470 3.88 1.88 15.82
CA LEU A 470 4.76 1.13 16.70
C LEU A 470 5.83 2.02 17.36
N ASN A 471 6.40 2.95 16.60
CA ASN A 471 7.45 3.85 17.09
C ASN A 471 6.96 4.79 18.19
N PHE A 472 5.72 5.27 18.13
CA PHE A 472 5.17 6.15 19.14
C PHE A 472 5.11 5.46 20.51
N TYR A 473 4.50 4.27 20.56
CA TYR A 473 4.41 3.53 21.83
C TYR A 473 5.76 3.01 22.30
N ALA A 474 6.62 2.61 21.37
CA ALA A 474 7.98 2.18 21.66
C ALA A 474 8.80 3.30 22.29
N SER A 475 8.73 4.50 21.72
CA SER A 475 9.43 5.67 22.24
C SER A 475 8.88 6.10 23.61
N LEU A 476 7.55 6.06 23.80
CA LEU A 476 6.94 6.35 25.09
C LEU A 476 7.35 5.34 26.19
N ARG A 477 7.35 4.03 25.87
CA ARG A 477 7.82 3.00 26.81
C ARG A 477 9.31 3.13 27.14
N PHE A 478 10.10 3.57 26.17
CA PHE A 478 11.50 3.87 26.43
C PHE A 478 11.66 5.05 27.38
N LEU A 479 10.93 6.15 27.16
CA LEU A 479 10.93 7.31 28.05
C LEU A 479 10.48 6.94 29.48
N ASP A 480 9.48 6.06 29.63
CA ASP A 480 9.03 5.55 30.94
C ASP A 480 10.14 4.84 31.72
N LYS A 481 11.15 4.29 31.05
CA LYS A 481 12.28 3.55 31.63
C LYS A 481 13.55 4.40 31.82
N THR A 482 13.56 5.66 31.37
CA THR A 482 14.73 6.53 31.37
C THR A 482 14.58 7.73 32.32
N THR A 483 15.69 8.39 32.63
CA THR A 483 15.71 9.65 33.37
C THR A 483 15.11 10.84 32.63
N ILE A 484 14.93 10.74 31.30
CA ILE A 484 14.30 11.74 30.42
C ILE A 484 12.77 11.61 30.42
N GLY A 485 12.22 10.70 31.22
CA GLY A 485 10.78 10.42 31.26
C GLY A 485 9.88 11.59 31.67
N ASP A 486 10.46 12.76 32.05
CA ASP A 486 9.72 13.97 32.37
C ASP A 486 9.82 15.06 31.28
N ASP A 487 10.72 14.90 30.31
CA ASP A 487 11.05 15.92 29.31
C ASP A 487 10.54 15.51 27.91
N PHE A 488 9.24 15.39 27.77
CA PHE A 488 8.59 15.17 26.47
C PHE A 488 7.24 15.89 26.38
N ALA A 489 6.75 16.06 25.15
CA ALA A 489 5.38 16.53 24.88
C ALA A 489 4.81 15.87 23.64
N ILE A 490 3.48 15.79 23.57
CA ILE A 490 2.73 15.25 22.44
C ILE A 490 1.92 16.38 21.80
N ILE A 491 2.08 16.59 20.51
CA ILE A 491 1.32 17.56 19.72
C ILE A 491 0.42 16.80 18.75
N ARG A 492 -0.88 17.08 18.81
CA ARG A 492 -1.90 16.40 18.01
C ARG A 492 -2.78 17.41 17.28
N ASP A 493 -3.13 17.07 16.07
CA ASP A 493 -4.16 17.78 15.32
C ASP A 493 -5.56 17.50 15.89
N ALA A 494 -6.39 18.51 15.91
CA ALA A 494 -7.78 18.35 16.34
C ALA A 494 -8.61 17.53 15.33
N ASP A 495 -8.21 17.49 14.05
CA ASP A 495 -8.94 16.77 12.97
C ASP A 495 -10.46 17.04 12.96
N THR A 496 -10.85 18.28 13.24
CA THR A 496 -12.26 18.73 13.41
C THR A 496 -13.01 18.13 14.62
N LYS A 497 -12.37 17.31 15.43
CA LYS A 497 -12.93 16.73 16.68
C LYS A 497 -12.91 17.74 17.81
N SER A 498 -13.66 17.46 18.88
CA SER A 498 -13.49 18.22 20.12
C SER A 498 -12.20 17.80 20.85
N LYS A 499 -11.61 18.72 21.63
CA LYS A 499 -10.42 18.42 22.44
C LYS A 499 -10.65 17.20 23.35
N GLU A 500 -11.81 17.13 23.98
CA GLU A 500 -12.19 16.02 24.88
C GLU A 500 -12.28 14.68 24.13
N MET A 501 -12.72 14.69 22.87
CA MET A 501 -12.80 13.48 22.04
C MET A 501 -11.41 12.99 21.65
N VAL A 502 -10.51 13.89 21.22
CA VAL A 502 -9.11 13.55 20.89
C VAL A 502 -8.39 13.00 22.11
N GLU A 503 -8.50 13.70 23.24
CA GLU A 503 -7.90 13.30 24.51
C GLU A 503 -8.39 11.93 25.00
N ARG A 504 -9.70 11.69 24.97
CA ARG A 504 -10.31 10.41 25.37
C ARG A 504 -9.85 9.27 24.45
N ASN A 505 -9.79 9.51 23.14
CA ASN A 505 -9.35 8.49 22.19
C ASN A 505 -7.88 8.14 22.41
N LEU A 506 -7.02 9.14 22.56
CA LEU A 506 -5.61 8.92 22.86
C LEU A 506 -5.40 8.24 24.22
N SER A 507 -6.13 8.67 25.26
CA SER A 507 -6.08 8.05 26.58
C SER A 507 -6.42 6.56 26.54
N ASN A 508 -7.47 6.17 25.82
CA ASN A 508 -7.85 4.77 25.66
C ASN A 508 -6.76 3.95 24.93
N GLN A 509 -6.18 4.53 23.88
CA GLN A 509 -5.09 3.90 23.14
C GLN A 509 -3.81 3.76 24.00
N LEU A 510 -3.46 4.78 24.76
CA LEU A 510 -2.29 4.74 25.65
C LEU A 510 -2.46 3.68 26.74
N LYS A 511 -3.60 3.65 27.42
CA LYS A 511 -3.89 2.65 28.47
C LYS A 511 -3.86 1.20 27.99
N SER A 512 -4.17 0.96 26.72
CA SER A 512 -4.06 -0.39 26.15
C SER A 512 -2.62 -0.80 25.80
N ASN A 513 -1.68 0.15 25.71
CA ASN A 513 -0.33 -0.08 25.22
C ASN A 513 0.79 0.22 26.21
N ILE A 514 0.56 1.07 27.22
CA ILE A 514 1.53 1.46 28.27
C ILE A 514 0.88 1.41 29.64
N ASN A 515 1.69 1.56 30.71
CA ASN A 515 1.15 1.54 32.07
C ASN A 515 0.27 2.78 32.35
N ASP A 516 -0.74 2.63 33.20
CA ASP A 516 -1.75 3.67 33.48
C ASP A 516 -1.14 4.97 34.02
N LYS A 517 -0.08 4.88 34.84
CA LYS A 517 0.56 6.05 35.42
C LYS A 517 1.26 6.89 34.35
N PHE A 518 1.99 6.24 33.46
CA PHE A 518 2.69 6.94 32.38
C PHE A 518 1.71 7.42 31.29
N ALA A 519 0.62 6.67 31.05
CA ALA A 519 -0.48 7.10 30.17
C ALA A 519 -1.13 8.40 30.67
N ALA A 520 -1.41 8.51 31.97
CA ALA A 520 -1.95 9.73 32.57
C ALA A 520 -0.96 10.92 32.43
N LYS A 521 0.34 10.67 32.61
CA LYS A 521 1.38 11.67 32.41
C LYS A 521 1.45 12.12 30.94
N ALA A 522 1.45 11.19 30.00
CA ALA A 522 1.48 11.50 28.58
C ALA A 522 0.29 12.38 28.15
N ILE A 523 -0.89 12.15 28.74
CA ILE A 523 -2.06 13.00 28.52
C ILE A 523 -1.90 14.39 29.14
N SER A 524 -1.25 14.53 30.28
CA SER A 524 -0.98 15.87 30.89
C SER A 524 0.03 16.72 30.09
N LEU A 525 0.81 16.10 29.21
CA LEU A 525 1.79 16.73 28.32
C LEU A 525 1.29 16.75 26.85
N LEU A 526 -0.02 16.62 26.65
CA LEU A 526 -0.67 16.64 25.35
C LEU A 526 -1.12 18.05 25.00
N TYR A 527 -0.67 18.53 23.86
CA TYR A 527 -1.24 19.70 23.18
C TYR A 527 -2.09 19.27 22.00
N ILE A 528 -3.32 19.77 21.93
CA ILE A 528 -4.21 19.59 20.80
C ILE A 528 -4.34 20.94 20.11
N THR A 529 -4.06 20.98 18.80
CA THR A 529 -4.09 22.24 18.04
C THR A 529 -5.43 22.97 18.18
N LYS A 530 -5.38 24.30 18.29
CA LYS A 530 -6.56 25.16 18.32
C LYS A 530 -7.43 24.97 17.09
N TYR A 531 -6.80 24.83 15.94
CA TYR A 531 -7.45 24.61 14.64
C TYR A 531 -7.49 23.11 14.29
N SER A 532 -8.14 22.77 13.18
CA SER A 532 -8.24 21.38 12.72
C SER A 532 -6.89 20.72 12.45
N SER A 533 -5.88 21.51 12.13
CA SER A 533 -4.51 21.08 11.93
C SER A 533 -3.51 22.22 12.15
N ILE A 534 -2.22 21.92 12.33
CA ILE A 534 -1.17 22.89 12.60
C ILE A 534 -1.00 23.93 11.47
N GLU A 535 -1.29 23.57 10.22
CA GLU A 535 -1.27 24.52 9.11
C GLU A 535 -2.30 25.65 9.24
N GLY A 536 -3.32 25.46 10.06
CA GLY A 536 -4.29 26.50 10.38
C GLY A 536 -3.65 27.76 10.96
N PHE A 537 -2.54 27.63 11.68
CA PHE A 537 -1.76 28.77 12.19
C PHE A 537 -1.11 29.57 11.05
N LEU A 538 -0.71 28.92 9.97
CA LEU A 538 0.01 29.54 8.85
C LEU A 538 -0.87 30.27 7.87
N PHE A 539 -2.19 30.04 7.88
CA PHE A 539 -3.11 30.67 6.92
C PHE A 539 -3.32 32.14 7.24
N SER A 540 -2.66 33.02 6.50
CA SER A 540 -2.80 34.48 6.53
C SER A 540 -3.06 35.02 5.13
N PRO A 541 -4.25 35.58 4.85
CA PRO A 541 -4.56 36.24 3.57
C PRO A 541 -3.60 37.36 3.22
N GLU A 542 -3.15 38.14 4.21
CA GLU A 542 -2.22 39.24 4.06
C GLU A 542 -0.86 38.75 3.54
N LEU A 543 -0.36 37.64 4.11
CA LEU A 543 0.89 37.04 3.70
C LEU A 543 0.81 36.47 2.27
N LEU A 544 -0.30 35.88 1.89
CA LEU A 544 -0.49 35.37 0.53
C LEU A 544 -0.48 36.49 -0.52
N VAL A 545 -0.96 37.68 -0.18
CA VAL A 545 -0.94 38.86 -1.04
C VAL A 545 0.46 39.48 -1.09
N SER A 546 1.17 39.56 0.04
CA SER A 546 2.55 40.11 0.08
C SER A 546 3.55 39.30 -0.75
N HIS A 547 3.23 38.04 -1.02
CA HIS A 547 4.03 37.12 -1.86
C HIS A 547 3.46 36.95 -3.29
N ASP A 548 2.63 37.89 -3.76
CA ASP A 548 2.09 37.92 -5.12
C ASP A 548 1.28 36.67 -5.54
N LEU A 549 0.74 35.92 -4.55
CA LEU A 549 -0.10 34.75 -4.81
C LEU A 549 -1.55 35.18 -5.14
N TYR A 550 -1.97 36.32 -4.62
CA TYR A 550 -3.24 36.96 -4.89
C TYR A 550 -3.00 38.49 -5.04
N ASN A 551 -3.87 39.16 -5.81
CA ASN A 551 -3.73 40.59 -6.02
C ASN A 551 -4.23 41.40 -4.81
N LYS A 552 -5.23 40.87 -4.11
CA LYS A 552 -5.88 41.51 -2.96
C LYS A 552 -6.32 40.47 -1.93
N VAL A 553 -6.45 40.89 -0.69
CA VAL A 553 -6.94 40.05 0.40
C VAL A 553 -8.37 39.56 0.15
N GLU A 554 -9.20 40.35 -0.49
CA GLU A 554 -10.57 40.00 -0.89
C GLU A 554 -10.57 38.79 -1.83
N ASP A 555 -9.65 38.73 -2.79
CA ASP A 555 -9.53 37.63 -3.75
C ASP A 555 -9.26 36.30 -3.04
N VAL A 556 -8.51 36.31 -1.93
CA VAL A 556 -8.26 35.13 -1.08
C VAL A 556 -9.55 34.64 -0.44
N TYR A 557 -10.34 35.56 0.11
CA TYR A 557 -11.61 35.19 0.74
C TYR A 557 -12.63 34.71 -0.29
N GLU A 558 -12.68 35.30 -1.49
CA GLU A 558 -13.56 34.86 -2.58
C GLU A 558 -13.20 33.45 -3.04
N ASP A 559 -11.89 33.13 -3.23
CA ASP A 559 -11.43 31.78 -3.59
C ASP A 559 -11.78 30.77 -2.48
N LEU A 560 -11.57 31.15 -1.23
CA LEU A 560 -11.95 30.33 -0.08
C LEU A 560 -13.45 30.07 -0.02
N HIS A 561 -14.28 31.11 -0.19
CA HIS A 561 -15.76 31.00 -0.24
C HIS A 561 -16.19 30.04 -1.36
N LYS A 562 -15.61 30.18 -2.55
CA LYS A 562 -15.88 29.30 -3.69
C LYS A 562 -15.52 27.84 -3.37
N LYS A 563 -14.33 27.59 -2.82
CA LYS A 563 -13.92 26.24 -2.42
C LYS A 563 -14.87 25.60 -1.40
N LEU A 564 -15.29 26.38 -0.39
CA LEU A 564 -16.23 25.92 0.63
C LEU A 564 -17.60 25.61 0.04
N THR A 565 -18.06 26.41 -0.91
CA THR A 565 -19.34 26.21 -1.60
C THR A 565 -19.28 24.98 -2.53
N ASP A 566 -18.27 24.89 -3.39
CA ASP A 566 -18.14 23.83 -4.40
C ASP A 566 -17.95 22.44 -3.78
N LYS A 567 -17.29 22.37 -2.62
CA LYS A 567 -16.94 21.10 -1.94
C LYS A 567 -17.74 20.86 -0.65
N LYS A 568 -18.85 21.55 -0.46
CA LYS A 568 -19.68 21.48 0.77
C LYS A 568 -19.92 20.04 1.24
N GLN A 569 -20.38 19.16 0.33
CA GLN A 569 -20.72 17.78 0.70
C GLN A 569 -19.49 17.00 1.17
N LYS A 570 -18.34 17.23 0.56
CA LYS A 570 -17.06 16.60 1.00
C LYS A 570 -16.72 16.98 2.44
N PHE A 571 -16.88 18.26 2.80
CA PHE A 571 -16.56 18.73 4.15
C PHE A 571 -17.56 18.22 5.19
N ILE A 572 -18.84 18.18 4.84
CA ILE A 572 -19.87 17.59 5.71
C ILE A 572 -19.58 16.12 5.96
N ASN A 573 -19.35 15.33 4.92
CA ASN A 573 -19.07 13.90 5.05
C ASN A 573 -17.80 13.64 5.89
N TYR A 574 -16.75 14.44 5.68
CA TYR A 574 -15.52 14.30 6.48
C TYR A 574 -15.77 14.62 7.96
N PHE A 575 -16.51 15.72 8.25
CA PHE A 575 -16.83 16.10 9.61
C PHE A 575 -17.67 15.04 10.32
N GLU A 576 -18.68 14.49 9.65
CA GLU A 576 -19.50 13.39 10.15
C GLU A 576 -18.64 12.16 10.49
N ASP A 577 -17.73 11.81 9.59
CA ASP A 577 -16.87 10.64 9.75
C ASP A 577 -15.94 10.78 10.96
N GLN A 578 -15.35 11.97 11.14
CA GLN A 578 -14.47 12.25 12.27
C GLN A 578 -15.20 12.38 13.61
N ASN A 579 -16.46 12.76 13.62
CA ASN A 579 -17.27 13.00 14.82
C ASN A 579 -18.36 11.93 15.03
N LYS A 580 -18.18 10.72 14.47
CA LYS A 580 -19.10 9.58 14.69
C LYS A 580 -19.35 9.37 16.18
N GLY A 581 -20.65 9.38 16.57
CA GLY A 581 -21.07 9.23 17.96
C GLY A 581 -21.41 10.54 18.69
N ASP A 582 -21.14 11.71 18.09
CA ASP A 582 -21.56 13.03 18.58
C ASP A 582 -22.56 13.68 17.61
N THR A 583 -23.79 13.18 17.64
CA THR A 583 -24.87 13.66 16.75
C THR A 583 -25.17 15.14 16.94
N ASN A 584 -25.10 15.64 18.18
CA ASN A 584 -25.37 17.05 18.47
C ASN A 584 -24.36 17.98 17.79
N ARG A 585 -23.07 17.60 17.83
CA ARG A 585 -22.00 18.36 17.17
C ARG A 585 -22.13 18.33 15.65
N ILE A 586 -22.49 17.18 15.09
CA ILE A 586 -22.73 16.99 13.65
C ILE A 586 -23.91 17.87 13.19
N ASP A 587 -25.04 17.84 13.90
CA ASP A 587 -26.22 18.60 13.55
C ASP A 587 -25.97 20.10 13.65
N LEU A 588 -25.24 20.56 14.68
CA LEU A 588 -24.84 21.96 14.83
C LEU A 588 -23.93 22.40 13.66
N PHE A 589 -22.93 21.62 13.32
CA PHE A 589 -22.05 21.92 12.18
C PHE A 589 -22.82 22.06 10.87
N LYS A 590 -23.75 21.13 10.60
CA LYS A 590 -24.61 21.20 9.40
C LYS A 590 -25.50 22.40 9.36
N SER A 591 -26.12 22.76 10.49
CA SER A 591 -27.02 23.92 10.58
C SER A 591 -26.28 25.24 10.39
N ASP A 592 -25.06 25.32 10.90
CA ASP A 592 -24.25 26.53 10.88
C ASP A 592 -23.50 26.73 9.57
N TYR A 593 -23.19 25.66 8.85
CA TYR A 593 -22.32 25.69 7.69
C TYR A 593 -22.61 26.80 6.70
N ASP A 594 -23.85 26.85 6.19
CA ASP A 594 -24.24 27.84 5.18
C ASP A 594 -24.16 29.29 5.70
N SER A 595 -24.53 29.50 6.96
CA SER A 595 -24.46 30.83 7.58
C SER A 595 -23.02 31.29 7.78
N LYS A 596 -22.11 30.35 8.13
CA LYS A 596 -20.72 30.65 8.41
C LYS A 596 -19.89 30.92 7.16
N ILE A 597 -20.18 30.26 6.05
CA ILE A 597 -19.46 30.49 4.79
C ILE A 597 -19.89 31.75 4.05
N VAL A 598 -21.03 32.36 4.36
CA VAL A 598 -21.45 33.63 3.75
C VAL A 598 -20.50 34.78 4.08
N ASP A 599 -20.02 34.86 5.32
CA ASP A 599 -18.99 35.81 5.74
C ASP A 599 -17.72 35.05 6.14
N VAL A 600 -16.94 34.65 5.14
CA VAL A 600 -15.70 33.89 5.33
C VAL A 600 -14.70 34.69 6.17
N LYS A 601 -14.61 35.98 5.99
CA LYS A 601 -13.67 36.85 6.74
C LYS A 601 -14.02 36.89 8.21
N GLY A 602 -15.29 37.15 8.55
CA GLY A 602 -15.77 37.22 9.93
C GLY A 602 -15.79 35.84 10.64
N ASN A 603 -15.79 34.75 9.89
CA ASN A 603 -15.85 33.40 10.43
C ASN A 603 -14.58 32.57 10.15
N LEU A 604 -13.45 33.23 9.91
CA LEU A 604 -12.21 32.53 9.54
C LEU A 604 -11.75 31.52 10.61
N ASP A 605 -11.84 31.88 11.89
CA ASP A 605 -11.50 30.97 13.00
C ASP A 605 -12.42 29.73 13.04
N TRP A 606 -13.70 29.92 12.76
CA TRP A 606 -14.63 28.79 12.63
C TRP A 606 -14.22 27.87 11.48
N ILE A 607 -13.88 28.44 10.31
CA ILE A 607 -13.42 27.66 9.15
C ILE A 607 -12.16 26.88 9.48
N LYS A 608 -11.15 27.53 10.08
CA LYS A 608 -9.91 26.87 10.50
C LYS A 608 -10.14 25.73 11.50
N THR A 609 -11.14 25.86 12.36
CA THR A 609 -11.45 24.85 13.41
C THR A 609 -12.25 23.67 12.87
N TYR A 610 -13.19 23.91 11.96
CA TYR A 610 -14.17 22.90 11.53
C TYR A 610 -13.94 22.33 10.13
N ILE A 611 -13.01 22.92 9.36
CA ILE A 611 -12.61 22.43 8.04
C ILE A 611 -11.16 21.97 8.09
N LYS A 612 -10.86 20.82 7.48
CA LYS A 612 -9.49 20.29 7.45
C LYS A 612 -8.53 21.26 6.77
N GLY A 613 -7.40 21.58 7.41
CA GLY A 613 -6.44 22.59 6.95
C GLY A 613 -5.99 22.40 5.52
N HIS A 614 -5.56 21.20 5.14
CA HIS A 614 -5.13 20.86 3.78
C HIS A 614 -6.19 21.05 2.69
N ASP A 615 -7.47 21.09 3.04
CA ASP A 615 -8.55 21.22 2.06
C ASP A 615 -8.81 22.69 1.66
N TYR A 616 -8.53 23.63 2.53
CA TYR A 616 -8.64 25.05 2.22
C TYR A 616 -7.29 25.73 1.99
N PHE A 617 -6.24 25.26 2.63
CA PHE A 617 -4.90 25.83 2.54
C PHE A 617 -3.85 24.71 2.37
N ASN A 618 -2.99 24.84 1.36
CA ASN A 618 -1.87 23.94 1.17
C ASN A 618 -0.62 24.78 0.92
N PRO A 619 0.20 25.02 1.96
CA PRO A 619 1.38 25.89 1.87
C PRO A 619 2.39 25.42 0.81
N THR A 620 2.54 24.11 0.60
CA THR A 620 3.52 23.55 -0.33
C THR A 620 3.09 23.63 -1.81
N LYS A 621 1.79 23.74 -2.08
CA LYS A 621 1.28 23.93 -3.45
C LYS A 621 1.37 25.36 -3.94
N SER A 622 1.40 26.33 -3.03
CA SER A 622 1.76 27.70 -3.36
C SER A 622 3.28 27.77 -3.54
N LYS A 623 3.75 27.59 -4.74
CA LYS A 623 5.15 27.35 -5.18
C LYS A 623 6.24 28.33 -4.67
N CYS A 624 5.91 29.29 -3.81
CA CYS A 624 6.74 30.43 -3.49
C CYS A 624 7.07 30.62 -2.01
N ILE A 625 6.34 30.00 -1.06
CA ILE A 625 6.56 30.27 0.35
C ILE A 625 6.93 28.96 1.08
N SER A 626 8.10 28.92 1.73
CA SER A 626 8.51 27.81 2.58
C SER A 626 7.85 27.89 3.98
N TYR A 627 7.78 26.80 4.73
CA TYR A 627 7.32 26.81 6.13
C TYR A 627 8.14 27.78 6.98
N GLU A 628 9.47 27.81 6.81
CA GLU A 628 10.37 28.72 7.50
C GLU A 628 9.92 30.17 7.27
N LYS A 629 9.64 30.55 6.03
CA LYS A 629 9.22 31.89 5.69
C LYS A 629 7.85 32.27 6.26
N TYR A 630 6.89 31.33 6.30
CA TYR A 630 5.61 31.54 6.98
C TYR A 630 5.82 31.81 8.46
N VAL A 631 6.64 31.00 9.14
CA VAL A 631 6.90 31.19 10.56
C VAL A 631 7.64 32.50 10.82
N ASP A 632 8.59 32.88 9.98
CA ASP A 632 9.37 34.13 10.15
C ASP A 632 8.54 35.41 9.93
N GLU A 633 7.64 35.41 8.96
CA GLU A 633 6.88 36.61 8.59
C GLU A 633 5.55 36.75 9.36
N LEU A 634 5.02 35.66 9.92
CA LEU A 634 3.81 35.72 10.73
C LEU A 634 4.10 36.34 12.10
N PRO A 635 3.15 37.13 12.62
CA PRO A 635 3.28 37.71 13.97
C PRO A 635 3.17 36.63 15.05
N GLU A 636 3.69 36.92 16.26
CA GLU A 636 3.70 35.97 17.39
C GLU A 636 2.29 35.52 17.78
N GLU A 637 1.31 36.41 17.67
CA GLU A 637 -0.10 36.14 17.97
C GLU A 637 -0.68 34.99 17.12
N ALA A 638 -0.11 34.74 15.94
CA ALA A 638 -0.54 33.62 15.11
C ALA A 638 -0.26 32.25 15.77
N PHE A 639 0.73 32.19 16.65
CA PHE A 639 1.17 30.97 17.35
C PHE A 639 0.87 31.03 18.87
N GLU A 640 0.11 31.99 19.35
CA GLU A 640 -0.11 32.28 20.77
C GLU A 640 -0.48 31.01 21.58
N ASP A 641 -1.45 30.23 21.10
CA ASP A 641 -1.93 29.00 21.77
C ASP A 641 -0.81 27.93 21.88
N LEU A 642 0.00 27.78 20.83
CA LEU A 642 1.16 26.84 20.83
C LEU A 642 2.27 27.35 21.73
N LEU A 643 2.58 28.66 21.70
CA LEU A 643 3.63 29.26 22.51
C LEU A 643 3.23 29.25 23.99
N GLU A 644 1.97 29.46 24.35
CA GLU A 644 1.46 29.33 25.70
C GLU A 644 1.69 27.90 26.24
N PHE A 645 1.37 26.88 25.42
CA PHE A 645 1.64 25.51 25.78
C PHE A 645 3.14 25.24 25.99
N LEU A 646 3.99 25.67 25.06
CA LEU A 646 5.44 25.49 25.16
C LEU A 646 6.02 26.18 26.38
N ASN A 647 5.57 27.41 26.70
CA ASN A 647 6.02 28.17 27.89
C ASN A 647 5.63 27.48 29.20
N ASN A 648 4.57 26.67 29.22
CA ASN A 648 4.18 25.91 30.41
C ASN A 648 4.97 24.62 30.61
N LEU A 649 5.80 24.22 29.63
CA LEU A 649 6.69 23.07 29.76
C LEU A 649 7.95 23.48 30.54
N PRO A 650 8.33 22.75 31.62
CA PRO A 650 9.47 23.10 32.45
C PRO A 650 10.77 23.34 31.68
N TYR A 651 11.01 22.57 30.63
CA TYR A 651 12.22 22.70 29.81
C TYR A 651 12.32 24.04 29.05
N PHE A 652 11.20 24.65 28.71
CA PHE A 652 11.14 25.87 27.90
C PHE A 652 10.89 27.15 28.70
N ASN A 653 10.60 27.02 30.00
CA ASN A 653 10.12 28.11 30.84
C ASN A 653 11.07 29.33 30.90
N ASP A 654 12.38 29.10 30.84
CA ASP A 654 13.41 30.14 30.93
C ASP A 654 14.16 30.36 29.59
N LYS A 655 13.65 29.79 28.48
CA LYS A 655 14.34 29.78 27.17
C LYS A 655 13.64 30.58 26.09
N LYS A 656 12.57 31.31 26.42
CA LYS A 656 11.90 32.17 25.44
C LYS A 656 12.79 33.38 25.12
N LEU A 657 12.99 33.68 23.80
CA LEU A 657 13.77 34.80 23.27
C LEU A 657 13.09 36.14 23.49
#